data_d84b9dc98c1547ebce74f62f52cbcf91
#
_entry.id   d84b9dc98c1547ebce74f62f52cbcf91
#
_cell.length_a   1.000
_cell.length_b   1.000
_cell.length_c   1.000
_cell.angle_alpha   90.00
_cell.angle_beta   90.00
_cell.angle_gamma   90.00
#
_symmetry.space_group_name_H-M   'P 1'
#
loop_
_entity.id
_entity.type
_entity.pdbx_description
1 polymer ?
#
loop_
_entity_poly.entity_id
_entity_poly.type
_entity_poly.pdbx_seq_one_letter_code
_entity_poly.pdbx_strand_id
1 'polypeptide(L)'
;MKEGIQTDTTSGDHIVAVDDISFINCEKSYQPPALSACGCSFEDGLCVWVQGAEDEQDWLSWSGSTETPNTGPAEDHTTGKGKYIYIEGSRPSVKGNTAQLKSLLLPPAGEQGYCFTFWYHMFGATVGSLRMLLQTADPFTKTLVWQKSGNQGDEWLLVQNHVTLQKVHQVILEATVGGEAGDIAIDDVSFISGPCPNSDMCDFEEGSCYWQQQTTDDFDWVRQSGSSLNPNTGPDSDHTTNTPGGHYYYLPSSAADRAGQSATMSSPLYPADKRACVQLWYHMYGKGMGQLNVYQQSQEGKQALIFSQTGDQGRLWRFAQASLLPRVQPYRIVVEGVKAGPTLEGDMAFDDVQLTDTQCPPPGHCDFESNSCSWSNLGGGVDQGDWLRGRGASSNTNTGPSVDHTTNSTHGFYLYVDSSVGEWGDMSFLVGDVFQPSTRGHCLTFWYHMYGHQVGTLRVFINDRETQSGGDEEGSLEWIETGNKGDRWHMASVTVKHGEAFWFVFVYQRGMGTDGDVALDDVTILPGSCSSEPPIHPPEDDNDVLTAGLAVGLTMLAGIIISIFLFMANRTCSIKNQPPFGNDDAMKQNSVFDLFDCKIDGTQHGTESDFTFSNRLYNPSPRATDATVASSDA
;
A
#
# COMPACT_ATOMS: atom_id res chain seq x y z
N MET A 1 -29.24 -24.27 29.56
CA MET A 1 -30.30 -25.28 29.63
C MET A 1 -30.61 -25.65 28.19
N LYS A 2 -30.20 -26.85 27.74
CA LYS A 2 -30.61 -27.37 26.43
C LYS A 2 -31.72 -28.36 26.72
N GLU A 3 -32.93 -27.87 26.90
CA GLU A 3 -34.12 -28.71 26.72
C GLU A 3 -34.85 -28.14 25.50
N GLY A 4 -34.66 -28.81 24.39
CA GLY A 4 -35.41 -28.52 23.18
C GLY A 4 -36.83 -29.09 23.30
N ILE A 5 -37.78 -28.39 22.73
CA ILE A 5 -39.15 -28.88 22.58
C ILE A 5 -39.10 -30.05 21.59
N GLN A 6 -39.40 -31.28 22.06
CA GLN A 6 -39.55 -32.44 21.19
C GLN A 6 -40.99 -32.52 20.70
N THR A 7 -41.19 -32.52 19.39
CA THR A 7 -42.48 -32.84 18.76
C THR A 7 -42.52 -34.30 18.34
N ASP A 8 -43.63 -34.97 18.61
CA ASP A 8 -43.86 -36.33 18.14
C ASP A 8 -44.23 -36.35 16.66
N THR A 9 -43.49 -37.10 15.84
CA THR A 9 -43.55 -37.07 14.37
C THR A 9 -44.59 -37.97 13.71
N THR A 10 -45.59 -38.43 14.46
CA THR A 10 -46.61 -39.37 13.93
C THR A 10 -47.94 -38.69 13.65
N SER A 11 -48.04 -37.89 12.59
CA SER A 11 -49.28 -37.44 11.90
C SER A 11 -49.77 -36.01 12.17
N GLY A 12 -49.87 -35.24 11.11
CA GLY A 12 -50.65 -34.00 11.03
C GLY A 12 -49.88 -32.72 11.37
N ASP A 13 -50.31 -31.58 10.83
CA ASP A 13 -49.75 -30.24 11.06
C ASP A 13 -49.65 -29.93 12.55
N HIS A 14 -48.46 -29.93 13.09
CA HIS A 14 -48.20 -29.60 14.49
C HIS A 14 -47.78 -28.12 14.61
N ILE A 15 -48.63 -27.33 15.22
CA ILE A 15 -48.35 -25.95 15.60
C ILE A 15 -47.84 -25.99 17.05
N VAL A 16 -46.61 -25.54 17.27
CA VAL A 16 -46.04 -25.29 18.60
C VAL A 16 -46.04 -23.79 18.84
N ALA A 17 -46.79 -23.32 19.79
CA ALA A 17 -46.77 -21.94 20.25
C ALA A 17 -46.14 -21.89 21.65
N VAL A 18 -45.32 -20.88 21.90
CA VAL A 18 -44.73 -20.59 23.20
C VAL A 18 -45.09 -19.16 23.56
N ASP A 19 -45.66 -18.97 24.76
CA ASP A 19 -46.06 -17.68 25.28
C ASP A 19 -45.54 -17.51 26.71
N ASP A 20 -45.44 -16.29 27.18
CA ASP A 20 -45.12 -15.88 28.55
C ASP A 20 -43.88 -16.57 29.18
N ILE A 21 -42.74 -16.64 28.44
CA ILE A 21 -41.48 -17.15 28.99
C ILE A 21 -40.94 -16.12 29.99
N SER A 22 -40.87 -16.52 31.28
CA SER A 22 -40.24 -15.72 32.31
C SER A 22 -38.99 -16.39 32.87
N PHE A 23 -37.93 -15.64 33.11
CA PHE A 23 -36.71 -16.10 33.76
C PHE A 23 -36.69 -15.56 35.20
N ILE A 24 -36.81 -16.46 36.18
CA ILE A 24 -36.77 -16.12 37.61
C ILE A 24 -35.45 -16.64 38.18
N ASN A 25 -34.68 -15.78 38.87
CA ASN A 25 -33.39 -16.09 39.50
C ASN A 25 -32.31 -16.65 38.55
N CYS A 26 -32.15 -16.07 37.36
CA CYS A 26 -31.01 -16.34 36.51
C CYS A 26 -29.76 -15.62 37.04
N GLU A 27 -29.06 -16.21 37.99
CA GLU A 27 -27.82 -15.65 38.57
C GLU A 27 -26.57 -15.84 37.70
N LYS A 28 -26.68 -16.45 36.51
CA LYS A 28 -25.54 -16.49 35.59
C LYS A 28 -25.48 -15.23 34.77
N SER A 29 -24.49 -14.40 35.05
CA SER A 29 -24.11 -13.30 34.17
C SER A 29 -23.91 -13.84 32.74
N TYR A 30 -24.53 -13.19 31.78
CA TYR A 30 -24.25 -13.47 30.36
C TYR A 30 -22.74 -13.35 30.14
N GLN A 31 -22.12 -14.42 29.69
CA GLN A 31 -20.74 -14.39 29.18
C GLN A 31 -20.83 -14.34 27.66
N PRO A 32 -20.44 -13.20 27.04
CA PRO A 32 -20.41 -13.13 25.60
C PRO A 32 -19.48 -14.19 25.02
N PRO A 33 -19.80 -14.74 23.83
CA PRO A 33 -18.90 -15.66 23.15
C PRO A 33 -17.56 -14.99 22.83
N ALA A 34 -16.52 -15.80 22.65
CA ALA A 34 -15.28 -15.30 22.06
C ALA A 34 -15.58 -14.75 20.64
N LEU A 35 -14.98 -13.63 20.27
CA LEU A 35 -15.20 -13.00 18.96
C LEU A 35 -14.99 -13.98 17.80
N SER A 36 -13.95 -14.82 17.87
CA SER A 36 -13.68 -15.85 16.86
C SER A 36 -14.81 -16.87 16.65
N ALA A 37 -15.66 -17.08 17.65
CA ALA A 37 -16.83 -17.97 17.54
C ALA A 37 -18.02 -17.32 16.81
N CYS A 38 -17.93 -16.02 16.46
CA CYS A 38 -18.97 -15.28 15.74
C CYS A 38 -18.68 -15.20 14.22
N GLY A 39 -17.53 -15.68 13.76
CA GLY A 39 -17.24 -15.83 12.33
C GLY A 39 -18.15 -16.87 11.66
N CYS A 40 -18.37 -16.73 10.36
CA CYS A 40 -19.21 -17.65 9.57
C CYS A 40 -18.85 -17.59 8.09
N SER A 41 -18.60 -18.75 7.49
CA SER A 41 -18.45 -18.93 6.04
C SER A 41 -19.76 -19.32 5.35
N PHE A 42 -20.87 -19.42 6.07
CA PHE A 42 -22.20 -19.82 5.61
C PHE A 42 -22.32 -21.20 4.93
N GLU A 43 -21.26 -21.97 4.83
CA GLU A 43 -21.26 -23.33 4.24
C GLU A 43 -22.25 -24.26 4.93
N ASP A 44 -22.33 -24.21 6.26
CA ASP A 44 -23.20 -25.03 7.10
C ASP A 44 -24.43 -24.24 7.63
N GLY A 45 -24.78 -23.11 7.00
CA GLY A 45 -25.91 -22.27 7.39
C GLY A 45 -25.48 -20.96 8.07
N LEU A 46 -26.36 -20.39 8.90
CA LEU A 46 -26.14 -19.06 9.49
C LEU A 46 -25.20 -19.07 10.72
N CYS A 47 -24.57 -20.19 11.08
CA CYS A 47 -23.73 -20.34 12.27
C CYS A 47 -24.43 -19.83 13.54
N VAL A 48 -23.94 -18.73 14.13
CA VAL A 48 -24.53 -18.08 15.32
C VAL A 48 -25.30 -16.81 15.00
N TRP A 49 -25.46 -16.49 13.72
CA TRP A 49 -26.20 -15.33 13.24
C TRP A 49 -27.69 -15.60 13.20
N VAL A 50 -28.49 -14.58 13.39
CA VAL A 50 -29.96 -14.69 13.51
C VAL A 50 -30.62 -13.74 12.53
N GLN A 51 -31.64 -14.21 11.82
CA GLN A 51 -32.51 -13.38 10.96
C GLN A 51 -33.20 -12.30 11.78
N GLY A 52 -33.48 -11.16 11.18
CA GLY A 52 -34.34 -10.12 11.74
C GLY A 52 -35.76 -10.65 11.90
N ALA A 53 -36.50 -10.13 12.87
CA ALA A 53 -37.92 -10.46 13.05
C ALA A 53 -38.85 -9.27 12.73
N GLU A 54 -38.25 -8.10 12.44
CA GLU A 54 -38.96 -6.83 12.23
C GLU A 54 -38.78 -6.27 10.81
N ASP A 55 -38.24 -7.10 9.91
CA ASP A 55 -38.01 -6.80 8.50
C ASP A 55 -38.97 -7.57 7.59
N GLU A 56 -38.92 -7.35 6.29
CA GLU A 56 -39.91 -7.90 5.35
C GLU A 56 -39.49 -9.21 4.70
N GLN A 57 -38.16 -9.59 4.79
CA GLN A 57 -37.65 -10.81 4.22
C GLN A 57 -36.39 -11.30 4.91
N ASP A 58 -36.08 -12.57 4.71
CA ASP A 58 -34.91 -13.26 5.27
C ASP A 58 -33.77 -13.33 4.25
N TRP A 59 -32.53 -13.44 4.75
CA TRP A 59 -31.39 -13.84 3.97
C TRP A 59 -31.50 -15.33 3.62
N LEU A 60 -31.32 -15.67 2.35
CA LEU A 60 -31.44 -17.03 1.82
C LEU A 60 -30.06 -17.65 1.66
N SER A 61 -29.88 -18.91 2.06
CA SER A 61 -28.65 -19.68 1.77
C SER A 61 -28.74 -20.25 0.35
N TRP A 62 -27.68 -20.07 -0.44
CA TRP A 62 -27.63 -20.46 -1.84
C TRP A 62 -26.26 -21.01 -2.22
N SER A 63 -26.15 -21.67 -3.39
CA SER A 63 -24.89 -22.07 -4.02
C SER A 63 -25.01 -21.98 -5.54
N GLY A 64 -23.93 -21.58 -6.22
CA GLY A 64 -23.93 -21.28 -7.63
C GLY A 64 -24.65 -19.95 -7.96
N SER A 65 -25.00 -19.72 -9.23
CA SER A 65 -25.63 -18.47 -9.65
C SER A 65 -27.01 -18.29 -9.04
N THR A 66 -27.38 -17.05 -8.70
CA THR A 66 -28.75 -16.69 -8.27
C THR A 66 -29.76 -16.94 -9.40
N GLU A 67 -31.05 -17.01 -9.07
CA GLU A 67 -32.09 -17.37 -10.04
C GLU A 67 -32.32 -16.30 -11.10
N THR A 68 -32.10 -15.01 -10.78
CA THR A 68 -32.29 -13.91 -11.70
C THR A 68 -31.06 -13.69 -12.57
N PRO A 69 -31.12 -13.85 -13.91
CA PRO A 69 -29.95 -13.70 -14.77
C PRO A 69 -29.32 -12.29 -14.72
N ASN A 70 -28.01 -12.22 -14.78
CA ASN A 70 -27.19 -11.00 -14.71
C ASN A 70 -27.37 -10.22 -13.41
N THR A 71 -27.52 -10.92 -12.32
CA THR A 71 -27.57 -10.38 -10.97
C THR A 71 -27.01 -11.40 -9.97
N GLY A 72 -26.51 -10.93 -8.83
CA GLY A 72 -25.89 -11.77 -7.82
C GLY A 72 -24.58 -12.45 -8.26
N PRO A 73 -23.95 -13.22 -7.38
CA PRO A 73 -22.71 -13.94 -7.70
C PRO A 73 -22.97 -15.22 -8.52
N ALA A 74 -21.97 -15.65 -9.28
CA ALA A 74 -21.98 -16.94 -9.97
C ALA A 74 -21.54 -18.12 -9.09
N GLU A 75 -20.76 -17.83 -8.04
CA GLU A 75 -20.18 -18.79 -7.09
C GLU A 75 -19.98 -18.16 -5.72
N ASP A 76 -19.77 -18.97 -4.66
CA ASP A 76 -19.44 -18.48 -3.32
C ASP A 76 -18.01 -17.92 -3.28
N HIS A 77 -17.71 -17.14 -2.25
CA HIS A 77 -16.37 -16.61 -2.04
C HIS A 77 -15.43 -17.63 -1.39
N THR A 78 -15.91 -18.45 -0.46
CA THR A 78 -15.08 -19.35 0.35
C THR A 78 -14.35 -20.42 -0.48
N THR A 79 -15.07 -21.10 -1.37
CA THR A 79 -14.58 -22.30 -2.09
C THR A 79 -14.76 -22.23 -3.60
N GLY A 80 -15.54 -21.30 -4.12
CA GLY A 80 -15.97 -21.22 -5.51
C GLY A 80 -17.05 -22.26 -5.88
N LYS A 81 -17.50 -23.10 -4.93
CA LYS A 81 -18.52 -24.15 -5.13
C LYS A 81 -19.38 -24.39 -3.89
N GLY A 82 -19.17 -23.64 -2.84
CA GLY A 82 -19.85 -23.72 -1.58
C GLY A 82 -21.15 -22.94 -1.53
N LYS A 83 -21.44 -22.38 -0.36
CA LYS A 83 -22.64 -21.59 -0.11
C LYS A 83 -22.33 -20.22 0.42
N TYR A 84 -23.17 -19.30 0.04
CA TYR A 84 -23.24 -17.94 0.54
C TYR A 84 -24.68 -17.62 0.95
N ILE A 85 -24.92 -16.44 1.50
CA ILE A 85 -26.28 -15.94 1.76
C ILE A 85 -26.55 -14.73 0.90
N TYR A 86 -27.82 -14.59 0.44
CA TYR A 86 -28.24 -13.47 -0.40
C TYR A 86 -29.68 -13.06 -0.15
N ILE A 87 -30.02 -11.87 -0.60
CA ILE A 87 -31.41 -11.44 -0.73
C ILE A 87 -31.83 -11.47 -2.19
N GLU A 88 -33.00 -12.08 -2.46
CA GLU A 88 -33.61 -12.10 -3.79
C GLU A 88 -34.33 -10.77 -4.07
N GLY A 89 -33.97 -10.11 -5.16
CA GLY A 89 -34.57 -8.85 -5.59
C GLY A 89 -35.86 -9.00 -6.38
N SER A 90 -36.08 -10.20 -7.01
CA SER A 90 -37.27 -10.48 -7.81
C SER A 90 -38.48 -10.84 -6.94
N ARG A 91 -39.65 -10.92 -7.58
CA ARG A 91 -40.92 -11.21 -6.87
C ARG A 91 -40.87 -12.56 -6.13
N PRO A 92 -41.37 -12.66 -4.88
CA PRO A 92 -42.32 -11.75 -4.24
C PRO A 92 -41.74 -10.50 -3.58
N SER A 93 -40.40 -10.32 -3.58
CA SER A 93 -39.77 -9.12 -3.01
C SER A 93 -40.19 -7.84 -3.71
N VAL A 94 -40.23 -6.74 -2.96
CA VAL A 94 -40.66 -5.42 -3.43
C VAL A 94 -39.54 -4.41 -3.12
N LYS A 95 -39.32 -3.47 -4.02
CA LYS A 95 -38.38 -2.38 -3.78
C LYS A 95 -38.63 -1.71 -2.43
N GLY A 96 -37.58 -1.65 -1.60
CA GLY A 96 -37.60 -1.09 -0.26
C GLY A 96 -37.79 -2.13 0.84
N ASN A 97 -38.10 -3.41 0.52
CA ASN A 97 -38.06 -4.47 1.51
C ASN A 97 -36.64 -4.59 2.10
N THR A 98 -36.56 -4.91 3.38
CA THR A 98 -35.29 -5.07 4.10
C THR A 98 -35.11 -6.47 4.62
N ALA A 99 -33.86 -6.92 4.72
CA ALA A 99 -33.43 -8.15 5.38
C ALA A 99 -32.31 -7.84 6.36
N GLN A 100 -32.45 -8.19 7.62
CA GLN A 100 -31.44 -8.00 8.66
C GLN A 100 -30.87 -9.33 9.11
N LEU A 101 -29.53 -9.42 9.15
CA LEU A 101 -28.80 -10.48 9.80
C LEU A 101 -28.08 -9.93 11.03
N LYS A 102 -28.29 -10.50 12.20
CA LYS A 102 -27.82 -10.00 13.50
C LYS A 102 -26.84 -10.95 14.15
N SER A 103 -25.69 -10.44 14.62
CA SER A 103 -24.76 -11.22 15.43
C SER A 103 -25.38 -11.53 16.81
N LEU A 104 -24.74 -12.41 17.57
CA LEU A 104 -24.94 -12.47 19.03
C LEU A 104 -24.57 -11.12 19.66
N LEU A 105 -25.01 -10.93 20.92
CA LEU A 105 -24.52 -9.80 21.73
C LEU A 105 -23.03 -9.95 21.99
N LEU A 106 -22.26 -9.00 21.50
CA LEU A 106 -20.80 -8.93 21.63
C LEU A 106 -20.42 -8.12 22.87
N PRO A 107 -19.28 -8.43 23.51
CA PRO A 107 -18.75 -7.62 24.61
C PRO A 107 -18.33 -6.23 24.13
N PRO A 108 -18.06 -5.29 25.05
CA PRO A 108 -17.31 -4.08 24.71
C PRO A 108 -16.04 -4.42 23.93
N ALA A 109 -15.72 -3.64 22.92
CA ALA A 109 -14.62 -3.93 21.98
C ALA A 109 -13.20 -3.93 22.61
N GLY A 110 -13.07 -3.49 23.89
CA GLY A 110 -11.77 -3.37 24.55
C GLY A 110 -10.97 -2.14 24.06
N GLU A 111 -9.78 -1.94 24.61
CA GLU A 111 -8.96 -0.77 24.29
C GLU A 111 -8.47 -0.76 22.84
N GLN A 112 -8.14 -1.91 22.30
CA GLN A 112 -7.66 -2.05 20.91
C GLN A 112 -8.77 -2.24 19.89
N GLY A 113 -10.02 -2.45 20.33
CA GLY A 113 -11.12 -2.74 19.43
C GLY A 113 -11.05 -4.13 18.80
N TYR A 114 -11.81 -4.32 17.73
CA TYR A 114 -11.72 -5.48 16.84
C TYR A 114 -11.99 -5.08 15.40
N CYS A 115 -11.40 -5.80 14.46
CA CYS A 115 -11.74 -5.70 13.04
C CYS A 115 -12.87 -6.64 12.72
N PHE A 116 -13.94 -6.11 12.16
CA PHE A 116 -15.04 -6.87 11.59
C PHE A 116 -14.89 -6.88 10.07
N THR A 117 -14.88 -8.06 9.47
CA THR A 117 -14.76 -8.23 8.02
C THR A 117 -15.89 -9.07 7.48
N PHE A 118 -16.27 -8.83 6.23
CA PHE A 118 -17.16 -9.68 5.46
C PHE A 118 -16.96 -9.41 3.96
N TRP A 119 -17.25 -10.42 3.14
CA TRP A 119 -17.30 -10.27 1.70
C TRP A 119 -18.74 -9.99 1.26
N TYR A 120 -18.90 -9.12 0.25
CA TYR A 120 -20.21 -8.82 -0.30
C TYR A 120 -20.17 -8.78 -1.83
N HIS A 121 -21.29 -9.11 -2.44
CA HIS A 121 -21.50 -9.04 -3.89
C HIS A 121 -22.77 -8.25 -4.17
N MET A 122 -22.69 -7.23 -5.00
CA MET A 122 -23.80 -6.33 -5.33
C MET A 122 -23.80 -6.05 -6.82
N PHE A 123 -24.41 -6.93 -7.60
CA PHE A 123 -24.42 -6.87 -9.06
C PHE A 123 -25.83 -6.90 -9.61
N GLY A 124 -26.08 -6.10 -10.68
CA GLY A 124 -27.34 -6.01 -11.39
C GLY A 124 -27.78 -4.59 -11.70
N ALA A 125 -28.85 -4.46 -12.50
CA ALA A 125 -29.33 -3.16 -12.98
C ALA A 125 -30.08 -2.35 -11.91
N THR A 126 -30.64 -2.99 -10.88
CA THR A 126 -31.49 -2.34 -9.87
C THR A 126 -31.11 -2.73 -8.45
N VAL A 127 -29.81 -2.85 -8.18
CA VAL A 127 -29.28 -3.18 -6.86
C VAL A 127 -29.67 -2.11 -5.85
N GLY A 128 -30.08 -2.54 -4.65
CA GLY A 128 -30.47 -1.66 -3.56
C GLY A 128 -29.29 -1.16 -2.73
N SER A 129 -29.34 -1.36 -1.42
CA SER A 129 -28.26 -0.97 -0.51
C SER A 129 -27.96 -2.03 0.51
N LEU A 130 -26.68 -2.14 0.89
CA LEU A 130 -26.19 -2.96 1.99
C LEU A 130 -25.59 -2.05 3.05
N ARG A 131 -25.95 -2.26 4.31
CA ARG A 131 -25.54 -1.45 5.46
C ARG A 131 -24.99 -2.33 6.59
N MET A 132 -23.97 -1.84 7.27
CA MET A 132 -23.51 -2.36 8.55
C MET A 132 -23.89 -1.38 9.66
N LEU A 133 -24.58 -1.86 10.67
CA LEU A 133 -25.04 -1.08 11.82
C LEU A 133 -24.50 -1.71 13.11
N LEU A 134 -24.17 -0.87 14.08
CA LEU A 134 -23.91 -1.29 15.46
C LEU A 134 -25.11 -0.91 16.32
N GLN A 135 -25.68 -1.91 17.01
CA GLN A 135 -26.84 -1.71 17.88
C GLN A 135 -26.44 -1.95 19.34
N THR A 136 -26.61 -0.96 20.20
CA THR A 136 -26.43 -1.09 21.66
C THR A 136 -27.76 -1.39 22.34
N ALA A 137 -27.71 -2.11 23.47
CA ALA A 137 -28.90 -2.43 24.27
C ALA A 137 -29.29 -1.28 25.23
N ASP A 138 -28.31 -0.58 25.79
CA ASP A 138 -28.53 0.50 26.79
C ASP A 138 -27.56 1.68 26.59
N PRO A 139 -28.04 2.87 26.19
CA PRO A 139 -29.36 3.09 25.59
C PRO A 139 -29.49 2.37 24.25
N PHE A 140 -30.67 2.01 23.88
CA PHE A 140 -30.94 1.41 22.57
C PHE A 140 -30.64 2.42 21.46
N THR A 141 -29.57 2.16 20.70
CA THR A 141 -29.18 3.01 19.57
C THR A 141 -28.69 2.13 18.43
N LYS A 142 -29.08 2.49 17.20
CA LYS A 142 -28.49 1.93 15.98
C LYS A 142 -27.61 3.00 15.33
N THR A 143 -26.34 2.69 15.12
CA THR A 143 -25.37 3.58 14.47
C THR A 143 -24.94 2.97 13.16
N LEU A 144 -25.08 3.70 12.07
CA LEU A 144 -24.58 3.32 10.76
C LEU A 144 -23.05 3.48 10.76
N VAL A 145 -22.31 2.42 10.43
CA VAL A 145 -20.84 2.41 10.33
C VAL A 145 -20.34 2.29 8.90
N TRP A 146 -21.09 1.58 8.05
CA TRP A 146 -20.73 1.40 6.65
C TRP A 146 -21.97 1.21 5.79
N GLN A 147 -21.90 1.65 4.52
CA GLN A 147 -22.98 1.50 3.54
C GLN A 147 -22.43 1.49 2.11
N LYS A 148 -23.02 0.63 1.27
CA LYS A 148 -22.91 0.67 -0.18
C LYS A 148 -24.30 0.67 -0.82
N SER A 149 -24.41 1.23 -2.03
CA SER A 149 -25.68 1.31 -2.76
C SER A 149 -25.45 1.21 -4.26
N GLY A 150 -26.37 0.54 -4.94
CA GLY A 150 -26.30 0.33 -6.39
C GLY A 150 -25.30 -0.74 -6.80
N ASN A 151 -25.15 -0.92 -8.11
CA ASN A 151 -24.26 -1.90 -8.70
C ASN A 151 -22.79 -1.62 -8.35
N GLN A 152 -22.08 -2.62 -7.80
CA GLN A 152 -20.67 -2.53 -7.44
C GLN A 152 -19.76 -3.36 -8.39
N GLY A 153 -20.32 -4.05 -9.38
CA GLY A 153 -19.62 -4.96 -10.28
C GLY A 153 -19.97 -6.42 -10.01
N ASP A 154 -19.60 -7.30 -10.94
CA ASP A 154 -19.78 -8.76 -10.84
C ASP A 154 -18.56 -9.39 -10.17
N GLU A 155 -18.34 -9.05 -8.91
CA GLU A 155 -17.21 -9.53 -8.12
C GLU A 155 -17.50 -9.47 -6.62
N TRP A 156 -16.88 -10.38 -5.86
CA TRP A 156 -16.85 -10.32 -4.41
C TRP A 156 -15.91 -9.22 -3.93
N LEU A 157 -16.39 -8.39 -3.00
CA LEU A 157 -15.67 -7.24 -2.45
C LEU A 157 -15.55 -7.36 -0.93
N LEU A 158 -14.36 -7.07 -0.41
CA LEU A 158 -14.09 -7.10 1.03
C LEU A 158 -14.52 -5.81 1.70
N VAL A 159 -15.15 -5.94 2.88
CA VAL A 159 -15.36 -4.85 3.83
C VAL A 159 -14.55 -5.11 5.09
N GLN A 160 -13.85 -4.10 5.56
CA GLN A 160 -13.15 -4.09 6.84
C GLN A 160 -13.59 -2.88 7.65
N ASN A 161 -14.02 -3.10 8.89
CA ASN A 161 -14.43 -2.03 9.81
C ASN A 161 -13.81 -2.22 11.18
N HIS A 162 -12.99 -1.26 11.61
CA HIS A 162 -12.45 -1.23 12.96
C HIS A 162 -13.51 -0.74 13.95
N VAL A 163 -13.96 -1.62 14.82
CA VAL A 163 -14.99 -1.35 15.83
C VAL A 163 -14.33 -1.11 17.18
N THR A 164 -14.54 0.08 17.75
CA THR A 164 -13.98 0.50 19.05
C THR A 164 -15.06 0.79 20.10
N LEU A 165 -16.28 0.29 19.89
CA LEU A 165 -17.43 0.58 20.74
C LEU A 165 -17.30 -0.07 22.13
N GLN A 166 -17.23 0.77 23.18
CA GLN A 166 -17.00 0.34 24.56
C GLN A 166 -18.33 -0.02 25.31
N LYS A 167 -19.29 -0.60 24.61
CA LYS A 167 -20.58 -1.07 25.13
C LYS A 167 -20.90 -2.45 24.58
N VAL A 168 -21.72 -3.20 25.30
CA VAL A 168 -22.32 -4.43 24.77
C VAL A 168 -23.18 -4.07 23.56
N HIS A 169 -22.97 -4.73 22.45
CA HIS A 169 -23.61 -4.40 21.18
C HIS A 169 -23.81 -5.61 20.28
N GLN A 170 -24.55 -5.43 19.19
CA GLN A 170 -24.69 -6.37 18.08
C GLN A 170 -24.23 -5.70 16.78
N VAL A 171 -23.63 -6.48 15.89
CA VAL A 171 -23.45 -6.12 14.49
C VAL A 171 -24.71 -6.54 13.73
N ILE A 172 -25.23 -5.65 12.89
CA ILE A 172 -26.36 -5.91 12.01
C ILE A 172 -25.92 -5.65 10.57
N LEU A 173 -26.06 -6.66 9.71
CA LEU A 173 -25.95 -6.53 8.27
C LEU A 173 -27.36 -6.41 7.70
N GLU A 174 -27.68 -5.27 7.10
CA GLU A 174 -29.01 -4.96 6.60
C GLU A 174 -28.96 -4.68 5.10
N ALA A 175 -29.64 -5.50 4.32
CA ALA A 175 -29.81 -5.29 2.90
C ALA A 175 -31.20 -4.68 2.62
N THR A 176 -31.28 -3.85 1.57
CA THR A 176 -32.52 -3.25 1.09
C THR A 176 -32.67 -3.56 -0.39
N VAL A 177 -33.80 -4.10 -0.79
CA VAL A 177 -34.12 -4.41 -2.19
C VAL A 177 -34.23 -3.13 -3.03
N GLY A 178 -33.51 -3.08 -4.14
CA GLY A 178 -33.57 -1.97 -5.10
C GLY A 178 -34.56 -2.18 -6.25
N GLY A 179 -34.77 -3.44 -6.64
CA GLY A 179 -35.69 -3.86 -7.71
C GLY A 179 -35.40 -5.30 -8.17
N GLU A 180 -36.15 -5.77 -9.18
CA GLU A 180 -36.18 -7.18 -9.60
C GLU A 180 -34.84 -7.70 -10.18
N ALA A 181 -33.94 -6.83 -10.65
CA ALA A 181 -32.65 -7.18 -11.22
C ALA A 181 -31.50 -6.65 -10.35
N GLY A 182 -31.39 -7.08 -9.09
CA GLY A 182 -30.41 -6.52 -8.21
C GLY A 182 -30.27 -7.28 -6.88
N ASP A 183 -29.68 -8.48 -6.92
CA ASP A 183 -29.43 -9.28 -5.75
C ASP A 183 -28.22 -8.74 -4.96
N ILE A 184 -28.24 -8.96 -3.65
CA ILE A 184 -27.17 -8.60 -2.73
C ILE A 184 -26.79 -9.85 -1.97
N ALA A 185 -25.52 -10.24 -2.01
CA ALA A 185 -25.00 -11.40 -1.30
C ALA A 185 -23.90 -11.02 -0.31
N ILE A 186 -23.72 -11.81 0.73
CA ILE A 186 -22.62 -11.74 1.69
C ILE A 186 -22.05 -13.14 1.97
N ASP A 187 -20.74 -13.18 2.27
CA ASP A 187 -20.01 -14.39 2.61
C ASP A 187 -18.87 -14.09 3.59
N ASP A 188 -18.28 -15.11 4.19
CA ASP A 188 -17.05 -15.07 5.00
C ASP A 188 -16.98 -13.93 6.02
N VAL A 189 -17.92 -13.92 6.94
CA VAL A 189 -17.92 -12.97 8.06
C VAL A 189 -16.87 -13.36 9.09
N SER A 190 -15.99 -12.44 9.48
CA SER A 190 -14.99 -12.71 10.52
C SER A 190 -14.79 -11.56 11.51
N PHE A 191 -14.20 -11.90 12.68
CA PHE A 191 -13.85 -10.97 13.76
C PHE A 191 -12.41 -11.21 14.17
N ILE A 192 -11.57 -10.22 14.02
CA ILE A 192 -10.14 -10.24 14.35
C ILE A 192 -9.92 -9.28 15.52
N SER A 193 -9.23 -9.71 16.59
CA SER A 193 -8.93 -8.83 17.72
C SER A 193 -7.96 -7.71 17.31
N GLY A 194 -8.23 -6.48 17.75
CA GLY A 194 -7.41 -5.30 17.43
C GLY A 194 -7.87 -4.55 16.17
N PRO A 195 -7.05 -3.60 15.68
CA PRO A 195 -7.34 -2.83 14.47
C PRO A 195 -7.40 -3.75 13.24
N CYS A 196 -8.10 -3.31 12.20
CA CYS A 196 -8.08 -4.02 10.93
C CYS A 196 -6.66 -4.09 10.37
N PRO A 197 -6.27 -5.22 9.77
CA PRO A 197 -5.03 -5.32 9.03
C PRO A 197 -4.91 -4.15 8.06
N ASN A 198 -3.74 -3.56 7.97
CA ASN A 198 -3.50 -2.50 7.02
C ASN A 198 -3.56 -3.09 5.60
N SER A 199 -4.61 -2.78 4.84
CA SER A 199 -4.73 -3.24 3.46
C SER A 199 -3.67 -2.64 2.54
N ASP A 200 -2.95 -1.62 3.00
CA ASP A 200 -1.91 -0.93 2.25
C ASP A 200 -0.57 -1.64 2.30
N MET A 201 -0.42 -2.65 3.17
CA MET A 201 0.79 -3.45 3.31
C MET A 201 0.42 -4.92 3.43
N CYS A 202 1.15 -5.78 2.72
CA CYS A 202 1.08 -7.22 2.85
C CYS A 202 2.48 -7.83 2.77
N ASP A 203 2.86 -8.51 3.84
CA ASP A 203 4.10 -9.28 3.99
C ASP A 203 3.90 -10.78 3.75
N PHE A 204 2.70 -11.21 3.44
CA PHE A 204 2.28 -12.58 3.17
C PHE A 204 2.57 -13.60 4.29
N GLU A 205 3.02 -13.18 5.47
CA GLU A 205 3.37 -14.08 6.59
C GLU A 205 2.15 -14.79 7.17
N GLU A 206 1.01 -14.14 7.24
CA GLU A 206 -0.23 -14.71 7.80
C GLU A 206 -1.24 -15.15 6.71
N GLY A 207 -0.87 -15.04 5.42
CA GLY A 207 -1.74 -15.43 4.31
C GLY A 207 -1.68 -14.49 3.13
N SER A 208 -2.76 -14.42 2.33
CA SER A 208 -2.80 -13.60 1.11
C SER A 208 -3.13 -12.13 1.35
N CYS A 209 -3.41 -11.67 2.58
CA CYS A 209 -3.88 -10.32 2.87
C CYS A 209 -5.06 -9.89 1.97
N TYR A 210 -5.92 -10.83 1.63
CA TYR A 210 -7.05 -10.66 0.71
C TYR A 210 -6.68 -10.40 -0.76
N TRP A 211 -5.44 -10.65 -1.16
CA TRP A 211 -5.08 -10.75 -2.56
C TRP A 211 -5.72 -11.99 -3.18
N GLN A 212 -6.21 -11.87 -4.41
CA GLN A 212 -6.97 -12.91 -5.09
C GLN A 212 -6.26 -13.36 -6.36
N GLN A 213 -6.25 -14.68 -6.58
CA GLN A 213 -5.85 -15.27 -7.87
C GLN A 213 -6.88 -14.92 -8.94
N GLN A 214 -6.44 -14.75 -10.18
CA GLN A 214 -7.33 -14.59 -11.30
C GLN A 214 -7.64 -15.98 -11.90
N THR A 215 -8.88 -16.19 -12.33
CA THR A 215 -9.32 -17.49 -12.89
C THR A 215 -9.20 -17.54 -14.43
N THR A 216 -8.78 -16.44 -15.06
CA THR A 216 -8.73 -16.29 -16.53
C THR A 216 -7.33 -16.44 -17.12
N ASP A 217 -6.33 -16.69 -16.30
CA ASP A 217 -4.94 -16.93 -16.66
C ASP A 217 -4.59 -18.43 -16.71
N ASP A 218 -3.31 -18.77 -16.85
CA ASP A 218 -2.88 -20.17 -17.04
C ASP A 218 -2.50 -20.88 -15.74
N PHE A 219 -2.05 -20.12 -14.72
CA PHE A 219 -1.50 -20.62 -13.46
C PHE A 219 -1.84 -19.71 -12.29
N ASP A 220 -1.72 -20.26 -11.09
CA ASP A 220 -1.80 -19.52 -9.83
C ASP A 220 -0.42 -19.23 -9.27
N TRP A 221 -0.27 -18.08 -8.60
CA TRP A 221 0.84 -17.82 -7.72
C TRP A 221 0.74 -18.70 -6.47
N VAL A 222 1.84 -19.31 -6.04
CA VAL A 222 1.87 -20.24 -4.92
C VAL A 222 2.50 -19.56 -3.71
N ARG A 223 1.81 -19.56 -2.56
CA ARG A 223 2.41 -19.13 -1.29
C ARG A 223 3.37 -20.21 -0.81
N GLN A 224 4.63 -19.87 -0.59
CA GLN A 224 5.75 -20.77 -0.29
C GLN A 224 6.53 -20.26 0.92
N SER A 225 7.19 -21.20 1.64
CA SER A 225 8.22 -20.90 2.64
C SER A 225 9.51 -21.65 2.31
N GLY A 226 10.66 -21.11 2.71
CA GLY A 226 11.98 -21.69 2.38
C GLY A 226 12.34 -21.57 0.91
N SER A 227 13.31 -22.37 0.47
CA SER A 227 13.81 -22.33 -0.91
C SER A 227 12.77 -22.78 -1.93
N SER A 228 12.85 -22.25 -3.14
CA SER A 228 12.07 -22.76 -4.26
C SER A 228 12.42 -24.24 -4.56
N LEU A 229 11.48 -24.97 -5.18
CA LEU A 229 11.66 -26.39 -5.42
C LEU A 229 12.59 -26.71 -6.60
N ASN A 230 12.78 -25.76 -7.51
CA ASN A 230 13.65 -25.91 -8.67
C ASN A 230 15.10 -25.50 -8.34
N PRO A 231 16.11 -26.20 -8.84
CA PRO A 231 17.50 -25.83 -8.56
C PRO A 231 17.96 -24.61 -9.37
N ASN A 232 18.84 -23.82 -8.81
CA ASN A 232 19.47 -22.64 -9.44
C ASN A 232 18.48 -21.58 -9.92
N THR A 233 17.38 -21.42 -9.21
CA THR A 233 16.35 -20.42 -9.49
C THR A 233 15.52 -20.16 -8.26
N GLY A 234 14.78 -19.03 -8.22
CA GLY A 234 13.95 -18.62 -7.09
C GLY A 234 14.73 -18.25 -5.83
N PRO A 235 14.03 -17.75 -4.81
CA PRO A 235 14.66 -17.35 -3.55
C PRO A 235 15.00 -18.54 -2.65
N ASP A 236 15.95 -18.35 -1.74
CA ASP A 236 16.30 -19.31 -0.69
C ASP A 236 15.48 -19.09 0.61
N SER A 237 14.95 -17.89 0.79
CA SER A 237 14.11 -17.45 1.92
C SER A 237 13.15 -16.34 1.47
N ASP A 238 12.17 -16.01 2.31
CA ASP A 238 11.33 -14.82 2.15
C ASP A 238 12.15 -13.52 2.27
N HIS A 239 11.54 -12.39 1.93
CA HIS A 239 12.17 -11.08 2.15
C HIS A 239 11.85 -10.50 3.54
N THR A 240 10.64 -10.67 4.05
CA THR A 240 10.17 -10.07 5.32
C THR A 240 11.02 -10.46 6.52
N THR A 241 11.21 -11.77 6.73
CA THR A 241 11.92 -12.31 7.90
C THR A 241 13.34 -12.75 7.59
N ASN A 242 13.69 -12.87 6.31
CA ASN A 242 14.95 -13.39 5.80
C ASN A 242 15.29 -14.77 6.36
N THR A 243 14.28 -15.60 6.63
CA THR A 243 14.41 -16.94 7.19
C THR A 243 13.71 -18.00 6.34
N PRO A 244 14.11 -19.28 6.44
CA PRO A 244 13.38 -20.36 5.76
C PRO A 244 11.95 -20.58 6.26
N GLY A 245 11.55 -19.96 7.35
CA GLY A 245 10.20 -20.05 7.93
C GLY A 245 9.24 -18.99 7.43
N GLY A 246 9.73 -17.89 6.90
CA GLY A 246 8.91 -16.81 6.33
C GLY A 246 8.28 -17.19 4.99
N HIS A 247 7.36 -16.38 4.51
CA HIS A 247 6.51 -16.72 3.38
C HIS A 247 6.52 -15.63 2.31
N TYR A 248 6.41 -16.06 1.08
CA TYR A 248 6.33 -15.22 -0.11
C TYR A 248 5.45 -15.88 -1.17
N TYR A 249 5.06 -15.16 -2.21
CA TYR A 249 4.40 -15.74 -3.37
C TYR A 249 5.41 -15.99 -4.50
N TYR A 250 5.36 -17.19 -5.11
CA TYR A 250 6.20 -17.53 -6.25
C TYR A 250 5.43 -18.21 -7.38
N LEU A 251 5.94 -18.08 -8.59
CA LEU A 251 5.47 -18.76 -9.79
C LEU A 251 6.51 -19.81 -10.20
N PRO A 252 6.29 -21.11 -9.91
CA PRO A 252 7.23 -22.16 -10.23
C PRO A 252 7.36 -22.35 -11.76
N SER A 253 8.59 -22.53 -12.25
CA SER A 253 8.86 -22.87 -13.63
C SER A 253 8.83 -24.38 -13.87
N SER A 254 8.49 -24.81 -15.09
CA SER A 254 8.36 -26.20 -15.48
C SER A 254 8.86 -26.46 -16.89
N ALA A 255 9.38 -27.65 -17.14
CA ALA A 255 9.73 -28.11 -18.48
C ALA A 255 8.50 -28.24 -19.43
N ALA A 256 7.29 -28.17 -18.90
CA ALA A 256 6.04 -28.18 -19.67
C ALA A 256 5.51 -26.79 -20.00
N ASP A 257 6.10 -25.72 -19.45
CA ASP A 257 5.65 -24.34 -19.66
C ASP A 257 5.81 -23.90 -21.10
N ARG A 258 4.97 -22.96 -21.52
CA ARG A 258 5.02 -22.31 -22.83
C ARG A 258 5.28 -20.82 -22.65
N ALA A 259 6.02 -20.23 -23.58
CA ALA A 259 6.24 -18.79 -23.58
C ALA A 259 4.92 -18.03 -23.67
N GLY A 260 4.76 -17.02 -22.81
CA GLY A 260 3.58 -16.17 -22.75
C GLY A 260 2.45 -16.68 -21.86
N GLN A 261 2.57 -17.87 -21.25
CA GLN A 261 1.64 -18.28 -20.19
C GLN A 261 1.89 -17.44 -18.95
N SER A 262 0.82 -17.13 -18.20
CA SER A 262 0.91 -16.21 -17.06
C SER A 262 0.16 -16.69 -15.84
N ALA A 263 0.56 -16.11 -14.69
CA ALA A 263 -0.15 -16.16 -13.43
C ALA A 263 -0.40 -14.72 -12.97
N THR A 264 -1.60 -14.45 -12.51
CA THR A 264 -2.03 -13.09 -12.16
C THR A 264 -2.69 -13.07 -10.79
N MET A 265 -2.25 -12.16 -9.92
CA MET A 265 -2.81 -11.96 -8.59
C MET A 265 -3.18 -10.49 -8.39
N SER A 266 -4.33 -10.20 -7.82
CA SER A 266 -4.84 -8.84 -7.64
C SER A 266 -5.10 -8.50 -6.18
N SER A 267 -4.78 -7.27 -5.80
CA SER A 267 -5.08 -6.71 -4.49
C SER A 267 -6.59 -6.55 -4.28
N PRO A 268 -7.05 -6.32 -3.04
CA PRO A 268 -8.36 -5.75 -2.78
C PRO A 268 -8.61 -4.47 -3.57
N LEU A 269 -9.86 -4.09 -3.75
CA LEU A 269 -10.25 -2.86 -4.43
C LEU A 269 -9.99 -1.65 -3.54
N TYR A 270 -9.06 -0.79 -3.92
CA TYR A 270 -8.76 0.46 -3.24
C TYR A 270 -9.68 1.58 -3.74
N PRO A 271 -10.15 2.48 -2.85
CA PRO A 271 -10.91 3.66 -3.27
C PRO A 271 -10.04 4.61 -4.10
N ALA A 272 -10.67 5.52 -4.84
CA ALA A 272 -9.97 6.63 -5.51
C ALA A 272 -9.51 7.64 -4.45
N ASP A 273 -8.32 7.45 -3.92
CA ASP A 273 -7.76 8.16 -2.78
C ASP A 273 -6.41 8.82 -3.08
N LYS A 274 -5.69 9.15 -2.01
CA LYS A 274 -4.41 9.87 -2.07
C LYS A 274 -3.18 8.98 -2.29
N ARG A 275 -3.31 7.64 -2.27
CA ARG A 275 -2.15 6.75 -2.44
C ARG A 275 -1.41 7.11 -3.72
N ALA A 276 -0.09 7.28 -3.64
CA ALA A 276 0.72 7.81 -4.71
C ALA A 276 1.82 6.86 -5.19
N CYS A 277 2.22 5.89 -4.35
CA CYS A 277 3.29 4.93 -4.66
C CYS A 277 2.89 3.52 -4.27
N VAL A 278 3.21 2.54 -5.12
CA VAL A 278 3.26 1.12 -4.79
C VAL A 278 4.70 0.68 -4.72
N GLN A 279 5.03 -0.12 -3.73
CA GLN A 279 6.35 -0.70 -3.48
C GLN A 279 6.18 -2.19 -3.29
N LEU A 280 7.13 -3.00 -3.75
CA LEU A 280 7.18 -4.45 -3.53
C LEU A 280 8.61 -4.96 -3.67
N TRP A 281 8.86 -6.13 -3.10
CA TRP A 281 10.08 -6.87 -3.35
C TRP A 281 9.82 -7.99 -4.35
N TYR A 282 10.77 -8.23 -5.25
CA TYR A 282 10.68 -9.30 -6.24
C TYR A 282 12.00 -10.06 -6.36
N HIS A 283 11.91 -11.31 -6.75
CA HIS A 283 13.04 -12.17 -6.99
C HIS A 283 12.92 -12.83 -8.36
N MET A 284 13.93 -12.63 -9.21
CA MET A 284 13.97 -13.14 -10.58
C MET A 284 15.38 -13.61 -10.89
N TYR A 285 15.69 -14.86 -10.52
CA TYR A 285 17.01 -15.47 -10.71
C TYR A 285 16.89 -16.76 -11.52
N GLY A 286 17.72 -16.87 -12.57
CA GLY A 286 17.81 -18.06 -13.39
C GLY A 286 17.84 -17.77 -14.89
N LYS A 287 18.39 -18.71 -15.68
CA LYS A 287 18.63 -18.54 -17.12
C LYS A 287 17.37 -18.53 -17.97
N GLY A 288 16.28 -19.08 -17.46
CA GLY A 288 15.00 -19.17 -18.14
C GLY A 288 13.97 -18.17 -17.63
N MET A 289 14.42 -17.06 -17.03
CA MET A 289 13.55 -16.07 -16.43
C MET A 289 12.65 -15.36 -17.45
N GLY A 290 11.37 -15.24 -17.08
CA GLY A 290 10.36 -14.57 -17.90
C GLY A 290 10.23 -13.07 -17.59
N GLN A 291 9.01 -12.60 -17.40
CA GLN A 291 8.69 -11.19 -17.16
C GLN A 291 7.76 -11.05 -15.96
N LEU A 292 8.04 -10.09 -15.10
CA LEU A 292 7.17 -9.66 -14.01
C LEU A 292 6.60 -8.28 -14.35
N ASN A 293 5.28 -8.15 -14.29
CA ASN A 293 4.57 -6.92 -14.58
C ASN A 293 3.73 -6.50 -13.35
N VAL A 294 3.64 -5.20 -13.11
CA VAL A 294 2.70 -4.64 -12.13
C VAL A 294 1.80 -3.64 -12.85
N TYR A 295 0.50 -3.81 -12.67
CA TYR A 295 -0.50 -2.95 -13.28
C TYR A 295 -1.32 -2.25 -12.22
N GLN A 296 -1.78 -1.06 -12.55
CA GLN A 296 -2.90 -0.42 -11.92
C GLN A 296 -4.14 -0.69 -12.76
N GLN A 297 -5.12 -1.41 -12.20
CA GLN A 297 -6.36 -1.79 -12.89
C GLN A 297 -7.54 -1.00 -12.32
N SER A 298 -8.33 -0.35 -13.18
CA SER A 298 -9.58 0.28 -12.76
C SER A 298 -10.64 -0.77 -12.45
N GLN A 299 -11.68 -0.42 -11.70
CA GLN A 299 -12.84 -1.27 -11.44
C GLN A 299 -13.52 -1.80 -12.72
N GLU A 300 -13.40 -1.07 -13.84
CA GLU A 300 -13.91 -1.49 -15.16
C GLU A 300 -12.99 -2.51 -15.86
N GLY A 301 -11.90 -2.95 -15.23
CA GLY A 301 -10.94 -3.90 -15.78
C GLY A 301 -9.87 -3.28 -16.70
N LYS A 302 -9.83 -1.95 -16.88
CA LYS A 302 -8.81 -1.30 -17.70
C LYS A 302 -7.48 -1.24 -16.95
N GLN A 303 -6.44 -1.86 -17.52
CA GLN A 303 -5.10 -1.94 -16.94
C GLN A 303 -4.16 -0.87 -17.51
N ALA A 304 -3.29 -0.36 -16.64
CA ALA A 304 -2.15 0.48 -17.00
C ALA A 304 -0.89 -0.15 -16.40
N LEU A 305 0.08 -0.50 -17.24
CA LEU A 305 1.38 -1.00 -16.79
C LEU A 305 2.13 0.12 -16.06
N ILE A 306 2.53 -0.13 -14.81
CA ILE A 306 3.25 0.83 -13.96
C ILE A 306 4.67 0.37 -13.63
N PHE A 307 4.94 -0.94 -13.66
CA PHE A 307 6.28 -1.51 -13.52
C PHE A 307 6.41 -2.77 -14.38
N SER A 308 7.59 -3.01 -14.91
CA SER A 308 7.91 -4.24 -15.65
C SER A 308 9.39 -4.56 -15.56
N GLN A 309 9.70 -5.84 -15.32
CA GLN A 309 11.06 -6.36 -15.30
C GLN A 309 11.14 -7.66 -16.10
N THR A 310 12.23 -7.86 -16.83
CA THR A 310 12.38 -9.01 -17.74
C THR A 310 13.76 -9.65 -17.57
N GLY A 311 13.78 -10.97 -17.58
CA GLY A 311 15.01 -11.74 -17.54
C GLY A 311 15.64 -11.82 -16.15
N ASP A 312 16.81 -12.46 -16.10
CA ASP A 312 17.56 -12.69 -14.87
C ASP A 312 18.00 -11.38 -14.19
N GLN A 313 17.63 -11.19 -12.92
CA GLN A 313 17.97 -10.03 -12.09
C GLN A 313 18.99 -10.37 -11.00
N GLY A 314 19.57 -11.57 -11.04
CA GLY A 314 20.48 -12.08 -10.03
C GLY A 314 19.77 -12.72 -8.84
N ARG A 315 20.55 -13.28 -7.92
CA ARG A 315 20.08 -14.14 -6.82
C ARG A 315 19.48 -13.39 -5.61
N LEU A 316 19.46 -12.06 -5.65
CA LEU A 316 18.99 -11.25 -4.53
C LEU A 316 17.55 -10.82 -4.73
N TRP A 317 16.82 -10.67 -3.64
CA TRP A 317 15.59 -9.90 -3.62
C TRP A 317 15.86 -8.47 -4.10
N ARG A 318 15.01 -7.95 -4.95
CA ARG A 318 15.11 -6.62 -5.55
C ARG A 318 13.90 -5.78 -5.21
N PHE A 319 14.15 -4.55 -4.85
CA PHE A 319 13.08 -3.58 -4.59
C PHE A 319 12.51 -3.03 -5.90
N ALA A 320 11.19 -2.92 -5.96
CA ALA A 320 10.47 -2.24 -7.03
C ALA A 320 9.55 -1.18 -6.46
N GLN A 321 9.46 -0.04 -7.12
CA GLN A 321 8.50 0.98 -6.79
C GLN A 321 7.94 1.63 -8.06
N ALA A 322 6.68 2.01 -8.02
CA ALA A 322 6.02 2.68 -9.13
C ALA A 322 5.03 3.73 -8.67
N SER A 323 5.09 4.91 -9.27
CA SER A 323 4.12 5.96 -9.03
C SER A 323 2.74 5.55 -9.57
N LEU A 324 1.73 5.69 -8.74
CA LEU A 324 0.36 5.39 -9.11
C LEU A 324 -0.21 6.53 -9.98
N LEU A 325 -0.90 6.15 -11.03
CA LEU A 325 -1.55 7.11 -11.92
C LEU A 325 -2.72 7.80 -11.22
N PRO A 326 -2.98 9.10 -11.48
CA PRO A 326 -4.14 9.80 -10.95
C PRO A 326 -5.47 9.11 -11.32
N ARG A 327 -6.41 9.03 -10.39
CA ARG A 327 -7.67 8.28 -10.52
C ARG A 327 -8.87 9.04 -9.98
N VAL A 328 -9.99 8.76 -10.62
CA VAL A 328 -11.31 9.23 -10.18
C VAL A 328 -12.24 8.07 -9.82
N GLN A 329 -11.76 6.83 -9.97
CA GLN A 329 -12.49 5.58 -9.72
C GLN A 329 -11.66 4.63 -8.85
N PRO A 330 -12.31 3.70 -8.14
CA PRO A 330 -11.62 2.62 -7.43
C PRO A 330 -10.70 1.80 -8.36
N TYR A 331 -9.67 1.20 -7.79
CA TYR A 331 -8.63 0.48 -8.54
C TYR A 331 -8.04 -0.67 -7.74
N ARG A 332 -7.34 -1.57 -8.43
CA ARG A 332 -6.53 -2.65 -7.87
C ARG A 332 -5.08 -2.53 -8.34
N ILE A 333 -4.18 -3.10 -7.58
CA ILE A 333 -2.84 -3.44 -8.03
C ILE A 333 -2.87 -4.89 -8.49
N VAL A 334 -2.30 -5.16 -9.65
CA VAL A 334 -2.27 -6.49 -10.26
C VAL A 334 -0.81 -6.86 -10.51
N VAL A 335 -0.37 -8.01 -10.00
CA VAL A 335 0.95 -8.58 -10.23
C VAL A 335 0.80 -9.76 -11.17
N GLU A 336 1.48 -9.69 -12.32
CA GLU A 336 1.46 -10.72 -13.36
C GLU A 336 2.88 -11.27 -13.57
N GLY A 337 3.03 -12.58 -13.46
CA GLY A 337 4.21 -13.30 -13.88
C GLY A 337 4.01 -13.97 -15.23
N VAL A 338 4.87 -13.69 -16.20
CA VAL A 338 4.79 -14.26 -17.56
C VAL A 338 5.97 -15.19 -17.79
N LYS A 339 5.68 -16.43 -18.19
CA LYS A 339 6.68 -17.48 -18.47
C LYS A 339 7.48 -17.19 -19.74
N ALA A 340 8.80 -17.43 -19.69
CA ALA A 340 9.66 -17.37 -20.88
C ALA A 340 9.51 -18.59 -21.80
N GLY A 341 9.09 -19.73 -21.26
CA GLY A 341 8.97 -21.01 -21.96
C GLY A 341 9.39 -22.20 -21.11
N PRO A 342 9.65 -23.35 -21.71
CA PRO A 342 9.97 -24.59 -20.98
C PRO A 342 11.36 -24.49 -20.32
N THR A 343 11.37 -24.44 -18.99
CA THR A 343 12.59 -24.32 -18.19
C THR A 343 12.35 -24.81 -16.77
N LEU A 344 13.40 -25.20 -16.06
CA LEU A 344 13.39 -25.41 -14.61
C LEU A 344 14.22 -24.33 -13.87
N GLU A 345 14.71 -23.32 -14.59
CA GLU A 345 15.53 -22.22 -14.04
C GLU A 345 14.83 -20.87 -14.30
N GLY A 346 13.53 -20.76 -13.97
CA GLY A 346 12.73 -19.58 -14.26
C GLY A 346 11.69 -19.24 -13.18
N ASP A 347 11.90 -19.68 -11.94
CA ASP A 347 11.03 -19.36 -10.80
C ASP A 347 11.15 -17.88 -10.48
N MET A 348 10.03 -17.18 -10.43
CA MET A 348 9.97 -15.78 -10.01
C MET A 348 9.12 -15.64 -8.75
N ALA A 349 9.42 -14.65 -7.92
CA ALA A 349 8.71 -14.44 -6.67
C ALA A 349 8.47 -12.94 -6.42
N PHE A 350 7.48 -12.64 -5.57
CA PHE A 350 7.27 -11.31 -5.01
C PHE A 350 6.84 -11.40 -3.54
N ASP A 351 7.14 -10.32 -2.80
CA ASP A 351 6.92 -10.21 -1.36
C ASP A 351 6.72 -8.75 -0.95
N ASP A 352 6.27 -8.49 0.29
CA ASP A 352 6.22 -7.16 0.92
C ASP A 352 5.60 -6.07 0.05
N VAL A 353 4.36 -6.25 -0.39
CA VAL A 353 3.67 -5.21 -1.17
C VAL A 353 3.16 -4.11 -0.26
N GLN A 354 3.52 -2.85 -0.54
CA GLN A 354 3.09 -1.68 0.22
C GLN A 354 2.59 -0.56 -0.70
N LEU A 355 1.51 0.11 -0.27
CA LEU A 355 1.01 1.34 -0.88
C LEU A 355 1.20 2.52 0.08
N THR A 356 1.66 3.66 -0.42
CA THR A 356 1.87 4.86 0.39
C THR A 356 1.17 6.08 -0.18
N ASP A 357 0.78 7.03 0.70
CA ASP A 357 0.16 8.30 0.32
C ASP A 357 1.19 9.31 -0.23
N THR A 358 2.46 9.07 0.02
CA THR A 358 3.56 9.90 -0.48
C THR A 358 3.99 9.45 -1.87
N GLN A 359 4.58 10.37 -2.63
CA GLN A 359 5.23 9.99 -3.89
C GLN A 359 6.35 9.00 -3.63
N CYS A 360 6.61 8.12 -4.61
CA CYS A 360 7.75 7.21 -4.51
C CYS A 360 9.04 8.01 -4.23
N PRO A 361 9.79 7.65 -3.18
CA PRO A 361 11.07 8.30 -2.91
C PRO A 361 12.05 8.09 -4.07
N PRO A 362 13.05 8.95 -4.24
CA PRO A 362 14.13 8.68 -5.19
C PRO A 362 14.79 7.32 -4.89
N PRO A 363 15.23 6.56 -5.90
CA PRO A 363 15.92 5.29 -5.68
C PRO A 363 17.09 5.43 -4.70
N GLY A 364 17.20 4.51 -3.74
CA GLY A 364 18.23 4.48 -2.72
C GLY A 364 18.11 5.50 -1.60
N HIS A 365 17.08 6.38 -1.62
CA HIS A 365 16.81 7.30 -0.52
C HIS A 365 16.09 6.60 0.63
N CYS A 366 16.60 6.76 1.85
CA CYS A 366 15.96 6.24 3.07
C CYS A 366 16.35 7.06 4.31
N ASP A 367 15.35 7.49 5.06
CA ASP A 367 15.46 8.08 6.39
C ASP A 367 15.17 7.08 7.52
N PHE A 368 14.90 5.84 7.17
CA PHE A 368 14.56 4.72 8.05
C PHE A 368 13.38 4.95 9.02
N GLU A 369 12.67 6.05 8.94
CA GLU A 369 11.58 6.40 9.86
C GLU A 369 10.34 5.48 9.73
N SER A 370 10.10 4.94 8.54
CA SER A 370 8.95 4.05 8.29
C SER A 370 9.37 2.58 8.14
N ASN A 371 10.42 2.32 7.35
CA ASN A 371 10.95 0.98 7.05
C ASN A 371 12.40 1.09 6.56
N SER A 372 12.98 0.01 6.04
CA SER A 372 14.34 0.00 5.46
C SER A 372 14.36 0.45 3.99
N CYS A 373 13.25 0.93 3.43
CA CYS A 373 13.10 1.36 2.03
C CYS A 373 13.56 0.26 1.06
N SER A 374 14.53 0.58 0.19
CA SER A 374 15.12 -0.36 -0.76
C SER A 374 16.39 -1.07 -0.24
N TRP A 375 16.69 -0.90 1.04
CA TRP A 375 17.88 -1.52 1.67
C TRP A 375 17.50 -2.82 2.37
N SER A 376 18.21 -3.92 2.06
CA SER A 376 17.94 -5.23 2.64
C SER A 376 19.23 -5.94 3.09
N ASN A 377 19.11 -6.78 4.12
CA ASN A 377 20.16 -7.69 4.53
C ASN A 377 20.37 -8.78 3.46
N LEU A 378 21.56 -9.35 3.39
CA LEU A 378 21.79 -10.55 2.60
C LEU A 378 21.18 -11.77 3.29
N GLY A 379 20.46 -12.58 2.54
CA GLY A 379 19.88 -13.84 3.02
C GLY A 379 20.77 -15.06 2.79
N GLY A 380 20.32 -16.21 3.31
CA GLY A 380 20.91 -17.51 2.98
C GLY A 380 22.23 -17.82 3.67
N GLY A 381 22.60 -17.12 4.75
CA GLY A 381 23.84 -17.38 5.50
C GLY A 381 25.10 -16.97 4.78
N VAL A 382 24.99 -15.99 3.89
CA VAL A 382 26.12 -15.39 3.14
C VAL A 382 26.99 -14.56 4.09
N ASP A 383 26.35 -13.89 5.05
CA ASP A 383 26.99 -13.13 6.13
C ASP A 383 26.63 -13.71 7.50
N GLN A 384 27.14 -13.10 8.56
CA GLN A 384 27.03 -13.63 9.92
C GLN A 384 26.17 -12.75 10.82
N GLY A 385 25.71 -11.58 10.34
CA GLY A 385 24.91 -10.66 11.12
C GLY A 385 24.08 -9.74 10.25
N ASP A 386 22.95 -9.28 10.80
CA ASP A 386 22.00 -8.40 10.12
C ASP A 386 22.10 -6.96 10.62
N TRP A 387 21.77 -6.02 9.73
CA TRP A 387 21.43 -4.66 10.08
C TRP A 387 20.01 -4.64 10.63
N LEU A 388 19.86 -4.14 11.83
CA LEU A 388 18.60 -4.07 12.56
C LEU A 388 18.06 -2.65 12.52
N ARG A 389 16.74 -2.48 12.38
CA ARG A 389 16.10 -1.19 12.52
C ARG A 389 15.78 -0.94 14.00
N GLY A 390 16.38 0.09 14.59
CA GLY A 390 16.24 0.46 15.99
C GLY A 390 15.87 1.91 16.22
N ARG A 391 15.62 2.27 17.47
CA ARG A 391 15.35 3.65 17.92
C ARG A 391 15.85 3.87 19.34
N GLY A 392 16.14 5.14 19.69
CA GLY A 392 16.68 5.48 21.01
C GLY A 392 18.09 4.94 21.19
N ALA A 393 18.50 4.66 22.42
CA ALA A 393 19.81 4.08 22.69
C ALA A 393 19.85 2.60 22.31
N SER A 394 20.99 2.14 21.76
CA SER A 394 21.22 0.72 21.54
C SER A 394 21.17 -0.06 22.85
N SER A 395 20.95 -1.38 22.77
CA SER A 395 20.89 -2.26 23.95
C SER A 395 22.21 -2.32 24.73
N ASN A 396 23.31 -2.01 24.07
CA ASN A 396 24.66 -2.05 24.62
C ASN A 396 25.03 -0.72 25.28
N THR A 397 25.73 -0.78 26.42
CA THR A 397 26.14 0.43 27.13
C THR A 397 27.43 1.02 26.56
N ASN A 398 27.50 2.35 26.44
CA ASN A 398 28.66 3.11 25.95
C ASN A 398 29.03 2.83 24.47
N THR A 399 28.07 2.46 23.66
CA THR A 399 28.24 2.25 22.22
C THR A 399 26.95 2.60 21.49
N GLY A 400 27.02 2.79 20.17
CA GLY A 400 25.88 3.16 19.33
C GLY A 400 25.33 4.56 19.60
N PRO A 401 24.35 5.01 18.82
CA PRO A 401 23.68 6.30 19.02
C PRO A 401 22.67 6.25 20.15
N SER A 402 22.38 7.40 20.74
CA SER A 402 21.31 7.58 21.73
C SER A 402 20.04 8.19 21.13
N VAL A 403 20.15 8.78 19.94
CA VAL A 403 19.07 9.37 19.12
C VAL A 403 19.36 9.11 17.65
N ASP A 404 18.31 9.11 16.83
CA ASP A 404 18.44 9.07 15.36
C ASP A 404 19.05 10.38 14.81
N HIS A 405 19.43 10.39 13.56
CA HIS A 405 19.91 11.61 12.91
C HIS A 405 18.77 12.42 12.31
N THR A 406 17.79 11.79 11.68
CA THR A 406 16.68 12.44 10.95
C THR A 406 15.88 13.40 11.82
N THR A 407 15.43 12.94 13.01
CA THR A 407 14.57 13.72 13.93
C THR A 407 15.30 14.22 15.16
N ASN A 408 16.53 13.77 15.38
CA ASN A 408 17.35 14.03 16.56
C ASN A 408 16.58 13.71 17.87
N SER A 409 15.90 12.58 17.91
CA SER A 409 15.04 12.16 19.02
C SER A 409 15.23 10.69 19.40
N THR A 410 14.76 10.31 20.58
CA THR A 410 14.73 8.89 21.00
C THR A 410 13.60 8.09 20.37
N HIS A 411 12.75 8.70 19.55
CA HIS A 411 11.59 8.08 18.90
C HIS A 411 11.83 7.82 17.40
N GLY A 412 12.75 8.56 16.78
CA GLY A 412 13.14 8.35 15.40
C GLY A 412 13.96 7.06 15.25
N PHE A 413 14.04 6.56 14.03
CA PHE A 413 14.61 5.26 13.71
C PHE A 413 15.88 5.39 12.87
N TYR A 414 16.76 4.40 13.03
CA TYR A 414 17.99 4.24 12.26
C TYR A 414 18.30 2.75 12.06
N LEU A 415 19.21 2.41 11.16
CA LEU A 415 19.75 1.05 11.08
C LEU A 415 21.00 0.92 11.93
N TYR A 416 21.19 -0.25 12.57
CA TYR A 416 22.40 -0.54 13.34
C TYR A 416 22.77 -2.03 13.32
N VAL A 417 24.04 -2.34 13.56
CA VAL A 417 24.51 -3.69 13.84
C VAL A 417 24.84 -3.79 15.32
N ASP A 418 24.21 -4.76 15.99
CA ASP A 418 24.43 -5.07 17.41
C ASP A 418 25.73 -5.86 17.57
N SER A 419 26.74 -5.22 18.13
CA SER A 419 28.04 -5.85 18.35
C SER A 419 28.06 -6.85 19.52
N SER A 420 26.97 -6.98 20.28
CA SER A 420 26.87 -7.99 21.34
C SER A 420 26.57 -9.40 20.81
N VAL A 421 26.12 -9.50 19.56
CA VAL A 421 25.80 -10.75 18.88
C VAL A 421 26.90 -11.08 17.86
N GLY A 422 27.33 -12.35 17.77
CA GLY A 422 28.30 -12.82 16.81
C GLY A 422 29.76 -12.82 17.33
N GLU A 423 30.74 -13.09 16.44
CA GLU A 423 32.14 -13.23 16.73
C GLU A 423 32.99 -12.08 16.12
N TRP A 424 34.25 -11.98 16.53
CA TRP A 424 35.19 -11.03 15.94
C TRP A 424 35.43 -11.33 14.46
N GLY A 425 35.29 -10.30 13.63
CA GLY A 425 35.49 -10.41 12.20
C GLY A 425 34.23 -10.76 11.41
N ASP A 426 33.13 -11.09 12.08
CA ASP A 426 31.83 -11.30 11.42
C ASP A 426 31.45 -10.08 10.60
N MET A 427 30.83 -10.32 9.46
CA MET A 427 30.38 -9.29 8.52
C MET A 427 28.86 -9.22 8.44
N SER A 428 28.34 -8.01 8.31
CA SER A 428 26.94 -7.70 8.08
C SER A 428 26.83 -6.87 6.81
N PHE A 429 26.09 -7.37 5.82
CA PHE A 429 25.92 -6.74 4.51
C PHE A 429 24.53 -6.10 4.41
N LEU A 430 24.48 -4.85 3.91
CA LEU A 430 23.26 -4.15 3.59
C LEU A 430 23.28 -3.74 2.11
N VAL A 431 22.36 -4.26 1.33
CA VAL A 431 22.32 -4.11 -0.14
C VAL A 431 21.23 -3.13 -0.56
N GLY A 432 21.57 -2.21 -1.45
CA GLY A 432 20.66 -1.20 -1.98
C GLY A 432 20.16 -1.50 -3.39
N ASP A 433 19.47 -0.49 -3.97
CA ASP A 433 18.92 -0.50 -5.32
C ASP A 433 19.96 -0.69 -6.42
N VAL A 434 19.50 -1.15 -7.58
CA VAL A 434 20.31 -1.21 -8.82
C VAL A 434 20.28 0.12 -9.55
N PHE A 435 21.44 0.71 -9.77
CA PHE A 435 21.64 1.95 -10.50
C PHE A 435 22.16 1.69 -11.91
N GLN A 436 21.62 2.43 -12.88
CA GLN A 436 22.10 2.38 -14.25
C GLN A 436 23.36 3.25 -14.41
N PRO A 437 24.27 2.89 -15.33
CA PRO A 437 25.47 3.66 -15.59
C PRO A 437 25.14 5.10 -15.99
N SER A 438 25.87 6.06 -15.43
CA SER A 438 25.70 7.48 -15.71
C SER A 438 27.03 8.17 -15.97
N THR A 439 27.12 8.92 -17.08
CA THR A 439 28.31 9.73 -17.40
C THR A 439 28.58 10.83 -16.35
N ARG A 440 27.54 11.27 -15.64
CA ARG A 440 27.66 12.23 -14.53
C ARG A 440 28.06 11.58 -13.23
N GLY A 441 27.92 10.26 -13.13
CA GLY A 441 28.09 9.48 -11.90
C GLY A 441 26.87 9.56 -10.98
N HIS A 442 27.04 8.99 -9.79
CA HIS A 442 26.07 9.04 -8.69
C HIS A 442 26.79 9.50 -7.43
N CYS A 443 26.13 10.33 -6.64
CA CYS A 443 26.62 10.76 -5.33
C CYS A 443 25.83 10.05 -4.25
N LEU A 444 26.45 9.14 -3.54
CA LEU A 444 25.94 8.55 -2.32
C LEU A 444 26.31 9.47 -1.16
N THR A 445 25.35 9.85 -0.34
CA THR A 445 25.54 10.51 0.95
C THR A 445 24.82 9.72 2.03
N PHE A 446 25.39 9.65 3.22
CA PHE A 446 24.79 8.94 4.34
C PHE A 446 25.34 9.46 5.66
N TRP A 447 24.57 9.31 6.73
CA TRP A 447 25.04 9.55 8.08
C TRP A 447 25.39 8.23 8.74
N TYR A 448 26.52 8.21 9.47
CA TYR A 448 26.98 7.04 10.19
C TYR A 448 27.38 7.40 11.61
N HIS A 449 27.22 6.46 12.53
CA HIS A 449 27.60 6.56 13.92
C HIS A 449 28.51 5.38 14.29
N MET A 450 29.70 5.67 14.79
CA MET A 450 30.71 4.67 15.15
C MET A 450 31.30 5.08 16.52
N TYR A 451 30.69 4.60 17.59
CA TYR A 451 31.07 4.93 18.96
C TYR A 451 31.20 3.69 19.82
N GLY A 452 32.27 3.60 20.63
CA GLY A 452 32.60 2.48 21.51
C GLY A 452 34.10 2.21 21.53
N HIS A 453 34.56 1.31 22.41
CA HIS A 453 35.97 1.01 22.52
C HIS A 453 36.44 -0.01 21.47
N GLN A 454 35.56 -0.82 20.94
CA GLN A 454 35.85 -1.97 20.08
C GLN A 454 35.08 -1.92 18.76
N VAL A 455 34.83 -0.74 18.26
CA VAL A 455 34.19 -0.49 16.96
C VAL A 455 35.07 -1.09 15.85
N GLY A 456 34.42 -1.82 14.95
CA GLY A 456 35.04 -2.47 13.82
C GLY A 456 35.29 -1.53 12.64
N THR A 457 35.01 -2.03 11.43
CA THR A 457 35.24 -1.32 10.18
C THR A 457 33.96 -1.27 9.36
N LEU A 458 33.55 -0.07 8.97
CA LEU A 458 32.47 0.18 8.04
C LEU A 458 33.01 0.47 6.64
N ARG A 459 32.46 -0.18 5.63
CA ARG A 459 32.87 -0.05 4.22
C ARG A 459 31.67 0.21 3.33
N VAL A 460 31.89 0.86 2.19
CA VAL A 460 30.95 0.96 1.08
C VAL A 460 31.60 0.35 -0.14
N PHE A 461 30.96 -0.64 -0.70
CA PHE A 461 31.32 -1.26 -1.96
C PHE A 461 30.31 -0.95 -3.05
N ILE A 462 30.70 -1.06 -4.30
CA ILE A 462 29.80 -1.24 -5.43
C ILE A 462 30.00 -2.63 -6.00
N ASN A 463 28.88 -3.30 -6.25
CA ASN A 463 28.84 -4.60 -6.90
C ASN A 463 28.14 -4.48 -8.25
N ASP A 464 28.49 -5.31 -9.20
CA ASP A 464 27.85 -5.47 -10.49
C ASP A 464 27.63 -6.95 -10.82
N ARG A 465 27.01 -7.25 -11.97
CA ARG A 465 26.75 -8.65 -12.35
C ARG A 465 28.02 -9.48 -12.57
N GLU A 466 29.11 -8.85 -12.95
CA GLU A 466 30.38 -9.57 -13.19
C GLU A 466 31.04 -9.97 -11.87
N THR A 467 31.02 -9.09 -10.86
CA THR A 467 31.57 -9.38 -9.52
C THR A 467 30.76 -10.49 -8.83
N GLN A 468 29.45 -10.52 -8.99
CA GLN A 468 28.56 -11.54 -8.41
C GLN A 468 28.82 -12.95 -9.01
N SER A 469 29.26 -13.05 -10.27
CA SER A 469 29.59 -14.34 -10.92
C SER A 469 30.97 -14.90 -10.51
N GLY A 470 31.86 -14.08 -9.97
CA GLY A 470 33.20 -14.43 -9.57
C GLY A 470 33.35 -14.97 -8.14
N GLY A 471 32.32 -14.96 -7.32
CA GLY A 471 32.37 -15.39 -5.91
C GLY A 471 32.95 -14.35 -4.94
N ASP A 472 33.32 -13.18 -5.41
CA ASP A 472 33.71 -12.03 -4.58
C ASP A 472 32.48 -11.20 -4.25
N GLU A 473 31.96 -11.35 -3.05
CA GLU A 473 30.73 -10.68 -2.60
C GLU A 473 30.95 -9.20 -2.26
N GLU A 474 32.24 -8.81 -2.09
CA GLU A 474 32.60 -7.47 -1.65
C GLU A 474 32.65 -6.42 -2.78
N GLY A 475 32.91 -6.79 -4.02
CA GLY A 475 32.96 -5.84 -5.16
C GLY A 475 34.08 -4.81 -5.08
N SER A 476 33.89 -3.62 -5.67
CA SER A 476 34.87 -2.51 -5.65
C SER A 476 34.68 -1.64 -4.42
N LEU A 477 35.73 -1.48 -3.60
CA LEU A 477 35.73 -0.65 -2.41
C LEU A 477 35.74 0.85 -2.79
N GLU A 478 34.74 1.60 -2.38
CA GLU A 478 34.61 3.03 -2.66
C GLU A 478 34.82 3.93 -1.43
N TRP A 479 34.57 3.40 -0.22
CA TRP A 479 34.77 4.15 1.03
C TRP A 479 35.02 3.19 2.21
N ILE A 480 35.81 3.65 3.18
CA ILE A 480 36.12 2.89 4.39
C ILE A 480 36.33 3.79 5.59
N GLU A 481 35.82 3.36 6.75
CA GLU A 481 36.08 3.99 8.04
C GLU A 481 36.26 2.94 9.13
N THR A 482 37.18 3.18 10.09
CA THR A 482 37.53 2.20 11.09
C THR A 482 37.63 2.81 12.47
N GLY A 483 37.15 2.06 13.48
CA GLY A 483 37.28 2.38 14.88
C GLY A 483 36.37 3.52 15.36
N ASN A 484 36.55 3.89 16.63
CA ASN A 484 35.73 4.88 17.33
C ASN A 484 35.84 6.30 16.72
N LYS A 485 34.72 6.92 16.42
CA LYS A 485 34.60 8.30 15.89
C LYS A 485 34.00 9.28 16.90
N GLY A 486 33.70 8.82 18.12
CA GLY A 486 33.01 9.60 19.15
C GLY A 486 31.50 9.44 19.08
N ASP A 487 30.85 9.83 20.16
CA ASP A 487 29.39 9.73 20.34
C ASP A 487 28.69 10.87 19.56
N ARG A 488 28.64 10.77 18.26
CA ARG A 488 27.94 11.69 17.36
C ARG A 488 27.79 11.10 15.97
N TRP A 489 26.78 11.55 15.25
CA TRP A 489 26.58 11.28 13.84
C TRP A 489 27.62 12.01 12.96
N HIS A 490 28.11 11.35 11.95
CA HIS A 490 29.07 11.86 10.95
C HIS A 490 28.48 11.67 9.55
N MET A 491 28.64 12.67 8.70
CA MET A 491 28.25 12.57 7.31
C MET A 491 29.42 12.06 6.45
N ALA A 492 29.12 11.15 5.53
CA ALA A 492 30.01 10.73 4.46
C ALA A 492 29.39 10.97 3.09
N SER A 493 30.25 11.16 2.09
CA SER A 493 29.82 11.29 0.69
C SER A 493 30.81 10.59 -0.24
N VAL A 494 30.26 9.85 -1.22
CA VAL A 494 31.02 9.03 -2.17
C VAL A 494 30.54 9.27 -3.59
N THR A 495 31.42 9.69 -4.51
CA THR A 495 31.09 9.83 -5.92
C THR A 495 31.49 8.56 -6.67
N VAL A 496 30.50 7.89 -7.25
CA VAL A 496 30.70 6.66 -8.04
C VAL A 496 30.45 6.91 -9.52
N LYS A 497 31.33 6.41 -10.38
CA LYS A 497 31.17 6.35 -11.83
C LYS A 497 31.48 4.91 -12.27
N HIS A 498 30.44 4.22 -12.66
CA HIS A 498 30.56 2.83 -13.10
C HIS A 498 29.99 2.67 -14.53
N GLY A 499 30.56 1.75 -15.32
CA GLY A 499 30.20 1.55 -16.72
C GLY A 499 29.02 0.60 -16.95
N GLU A 500 28.73 -0.23 -15.97
CA GLU A 500 27.66 -1.23 -15.98
C GLU A 500 26.59 -0.88 -14.93
N ALA A 501 25.49 -1.61 -14.92
CA ALA A 501 24.51 -1.52 -13.84
C ALA A 501 25.11 -2.05 -12.54
N PHE A 502 24.98 -1.31 -11.47
CA PHE A 502 25.61 -1.62 -10.19
C PHE A 502 24.68 -1.30 -9.02
N TRP A 503 25.02 -1.77 -7.83
CA TRP A 503 24.35 -1.43 -6.58
C TRP A 503 25.36 -1.15 -5.48
N PHE A 504 24.97 -0.35 -4.50
CA PHE A 504 25.78 -0.09 -3.31
C PHE A 504 25.58 -1.18 -2.27
N VAL A 505 26.66 -1.49 -1.54
CA VAL A 505 26.65 -2.43 -0.41
C VAL A 505 27.38 -1.78 0.75
N PHE A 506 26.70 -1.60 1.89
CA PHE A 506 27.35 -1.30 3.15
C PHE A 506 27.77 -2.60 3.82
N VAL A 507 29.01 -2.66 4.26
CA VAL A 507 29.55 -3.83 4.96
C VAL A 507 30.16 -3.38 6.27
N TYR A 508 29.64 -3.88 7.37
CA TYR A 508 30.25 -3.73 8.67
C TYR A 508 30.98 -5.01 9.06
N GLN A 509 32.27 -4.90 9.32
CA GLN A 509 33.09 -5.96 9.92
C GLN A 509 33.24 -5.69 11.41
N ARG A 510 32.74 -6.60 12.24
CA ARG A 510 32.69 -6.50 13.69
C ARG A 510 34.10 -6.45 14.32
N GLY A 511 34.25 -5.56 15.32
CA GLY A 511 35.44 -5.46 16.17
C GLY A 511 35.51 -6.54 17.26
N MET A 512 36.48 -6.42 18.16
CA MET A 512 36.81 -7.45 19.17
C MET A 512 35.91 -7.34 20.41
N GLY A 513 34.69 -7.14 20.43
CA GLY A 513 33.92 -7.08 21.68
C GLY A 513 32.48 -6.66 21.52
N THR A 514 31.82 -6.30 22.63
CA THR A 514 30.39 -6.05 22.68
C THR A 514 30.04 -4.56 22.72
N ASP A 515 31.01 -3.66 22.67
CA ASP A 515 30.87 -2.20 22.72
C ASP A 515 31.38 -1.53 21.44
N GLY A 516 30.88 -2.03 20.30
CA GLY A 516 31.31 -1.60 18.98
C GLY A 516 30.17 -1.45 17.98
N ASP A 517 28.98 -1.04 18.42
CA ASP A 517 27.84 -0.86 17.52
C ASP A 517 28.13 0.21 16.47
N VAL A 518 27.67 -0.05 15.26
CA VAL A 518 27.68 0.89 14.14
C VAL A 518 26.24 1.20 13.74
N ALA A 519 25.97 2.43 13.32
CA ALA A 519 24.65 2.78 12.81
C ALA A 519 24.74 3.61 11.53
N LEU A 520 23.66 3.56 10.74
CA LEU A 520 23.43 4.31 9.51
C LEU A 520 22.08 5.02 9.57
N ASP A 521 22.04 6.25 9.01
CA ASP A 521 20.82 7.02 8.87
C ASP A 521 20.89 7.93 7.63
N ASP A 522 19.73 8.45 7.18
CA ASP A 522 19.61 9.42 6.07
C ASP A 522 20.45 9.08 4.83
N VAL A 523 20.29 7.89 4.30
CA VAL A 523 20.97 7.49 3.06
C VAL A 523 20.31 8.15 1.86
N THR A 524 21.09 8.80 1.00
CA THR A 524 20.58 9.46 -0.21
C THR A 524 21.54 9.24 -1.39
N ILE A 525 20.99 8.92 -2.56
CA ILE A 525 21.75 8.76 -3.79
C ILE A 525 21.20 9.72 -4.84
N LEU A 526 22.03 10.66 -5.26
CA LEU A 526 21.67 11.68 -6.24
C LEU A 526 22.45 11.49 -7.55
N PRO A 527 21.86 11.82 -8.72
CA PRO A 527 22.58 11.85 -9.97
C PRO A 527 23.68 12.92 -9.96
N GLY A 528 24.90 12.57 -10.36
CA GLY A 528 26.02 13.49 -10.47
C GLY A 528 27.13 13.19 -9.46
N SER A 529 28.18 14.02 -9.48
CA SER A 529 29.27 13.96 -8.49
C SER A 529 28.84 14.70 -7.22
N CYS A 530 29.29 14.22 -6.07
CA CYS A 530 29.12 14.91 -4.80
C CYS A 530 29.74 16.32 -4.88
N SER A 531 28.97 17.35 -4.48
CA SER A 531 29.50 18.69 -4.34
C SER A 531 30.40 18.76 -3.12
N SER A 532 31.49 19.54 -3.21
CA SER A 532 32.40 19.76 -2.08
C SER A 532 31.82 20.69 -0.99
N GLU A 533 30.61 21.18 -1.17
CA GLU A 533 29.90 21.95 -0.15
C GLU A 533 28.95 21.02 0.62
N PRO A 534 29.01 21.03 1.97
CA PRO A 534 28.02 20.32 2.78
C PRO A 534 26.63 20.87 2.46
N PRO A 535 25.55 20.04 2.50
CA PRO A 535 24.20 20.52 2.35
C PRO A 535 23.95 21.63 3.37
N ILE A 536 23.45 22.75 2.89
CA ILE A 536 23.07 23.89 3.74
C ILE A 536 21.91 23.39 4.61
N HIS A 537 22.18 23.11 5.88
CA HIS A 537 21.10 22.95 6.86
C HIS A 537 20.19 24.18 6.81
N PRO A 538 18.87 24.05 6.86
CA PRO A 538 18.04 25.20 7.17
C PRO A 538 18.56 25.79 8.49
N PRO A 539 18.71 27.12 8.58
CA PRO A 539 19.32 27.74 9.75
C PRO A 539 18.53 27.33 11.00
N GLU A 540 19.25 26.80 12.00
CA GLU A 540 18.73 26.69 13.37
C GLU A 540 18.09 28.02 13.74
N ASP A 541 16.88 27.99 14.28
CA ASP A 541 16.14 29.14 14.79
C ASP A 541 16.91 29.85 15.92
N ASP A 542 17.87 30.67 15.56
CA ASP A 542 18.38 31.70 16.44
C ASP A 542 17.32 32.82 16.53
N ASN A 543 16.58 32.83 17.62
CA ASN A 543 15.56 33.84 17.93
C ASN A 543 16.08 35.29 17.97
N ASP A 544 17.36 35.54 17.69
CA ASP A 544 17.98 36.87 17.66
C ASP A 544 17.94 37.56 16.30
N VAL A 545 17.57 36.86 15.20
CA VAL A 545 17.46 37.46 13.86
C VAL A 545 16.08 38.06 13.59
N LEU A 546 15.06 37.70 14.41
CA LEU A 546 13.68 38.19 14.21
C LEU A 546 13.52 39.69 14.45
N THR A 547 14.36 40.30 15.26
CA THR A 547 14.28 41.74 15.55
C THR A 547 14.93 42.61 14.48
N ALA A 548 15.97 42.16 13.77
CA ALA A 548 16.60 42.88 12.69
C ALA A 548 15.82 42.78 11.36
N GLY A 549 15.22 41.62 11.08
CA GLY A 549 14.41 41.40 9.87
C GLY A 549 13.08 42.16 9.87
N LEU A 550 12.45 42.35 11.02
CA LEU A 550 11.21 43.13 11.14
C LEU A 550 11.45 44.63 10.93
N ALA A 551 12.61 45.21 11.32
CA ALA A 551 12.94 46.61 11.10
C ALA A 551 13.19 46.92 9.61
N VAL A 552 13.86 46.04 8.85
CA VAL A 552 14.10 46.20 7.41
C VAL A 552 12.84 45.93 6.59
N GLY A 553 12.03 44.94 6.98
CA GLY A 553 10.76 44.63 6.33
C GLY A 553 9.73 45.76 6.46
N LEU A 554 9.62 46.39 7.64
CA LEU A 554 8.70 47.52 7.86
C LEU A 554 9.13 48.79 7.11
N THR A 555 10.42 49.06 6.94
CA THR A 555 10.90 50.20 6.15
C THR A 555 10.68 50.00 4.66
N MET A 556 10.82 48.77 4.14
CA MET A 556 10.53 48.45 2.73
C MET A 556 9.03 48.52 2.45
N LEU A 557 8.18 48.00 3.35
CA LEU A 557 6.72 48.09 3.22
C LEU A 557 6.22 49.53 3.28
N ALA A 558 6.77 50.37 4.16
CA ALA A 558 6.45 51.80 4.23
C ALA A 558 6.86 52.51 2.95
N GLY A 559 8.03 52.21 2.36
CA GLY A 559 8.47 52.74 1.09
C GLY A 559 7.56 52.39 -0.08
N ILE A 560 7.08 51.14 -0.14
CA ILE A 560 6.14 50.65 -1.17
C ILE A 560 4.76 51.32 -1.01
N ILE A 561 4.25 51.43 0.22
CA ILE A 561 2.96 52.10 0.50
C ILE A 561 3.02 53.59 0.14
N ILE A 562 4.11 54.30 0.47
CA ILE A 562 4.31 55.71 0.09
C ILE A 562 4.40 55.85 -1.43
N SER A 563 5.09 54.95 -2.13
CA SER A 563 5.18 54.94 -3.60
C SER A 563 3.83 54.69 -4.26
N ILE A 564 2.99 53.78 -3.69
CA ILE A 564 1.62 53.55 -4.18
C ILE A 564 0.71 54.75 -3.91
N PHE A 565 0.84 55.41 -2.75
CA PHE A 565 0.09 56.65 -2.46
C PHE A 565 0.47 57.81 -3.37
N LEU A 566 1.76 58.03 -3.66
CA LEU A 566 2.24 59.03 -4.60
C LEU A 566 1.82 58.70 -6.04
N PHE A 567 1.74 57.44 -6.42
CA PHE A 567 1.25 57.00 -7.73
C PHE A 567 -0.27 57.17 -7.87
N MET A 568 -1.05 56.98 -6.80
CA MET A 568 -2.51 57.19 -6.81
C MET A 568 -2.89 58.68 -6.71
N ALA A 569 -2.09 59.52 -6.06
CA ALA A 569 -2.35 60.95 -5.97
C ALA A 569 -2.16 61.70 -7.30
N ASN A 570 -1.47 61.11 -8.29
CA ASN A 570 -1.21 61.71 -9.59
C ASN A 570 -2.21 61.30 -10.69
N ARG A 571 -3.29 60.59 -10.35
CA ARG A 571 -4.39 60.26 -11.28
C ARG A 571 -5.69 60.87 -10.80
N THR A 572 -5.98 62.09 -11.22
CA THR A 572 -7.32 62.67 -11.17
C THR A 572 -8.19 62.06 -12.26
N CYS A 573 -9.09 61.13 -11.86
CA CYS A 573 -10.18 60.68 -12.73
C CYS A 573 -11.34 61.69 -12.64
N SER A 574 -11.67 62.31 -13.75
CA SER A 574 -12.84 63.20 -13.91
C SER A 574 -14.11 62.36 -14.01
N ILE A 575 -15.00 62.49 -13.02
CA ILE A 575 -16.32 61.86 -13.04
C ILE A 575 -17.28 62.80 -13.81
N LYS A 576 -17.81 62.34 -14.94
CA LYS A 576 -18.93 63.00 -15.64
C LYS A 576 -20.23 62.46 -15.04
N ASN A 577 -21.04 63.40 -14.52
CA ASN A 577 -22.41 63.20 -14.06
C ASN A 577 -23.35 62.80 -15.21
N GLN A 578 -24.15 61.79 -15.00
CA GLN A 578 -25.42 61.57 -15.71
C GLN A 578 -26.56 61.25 -14.71
N PRO A 579 -27.80 61.69 -15.02
CA PRO A 579 -28.90 61.80 -14.08
C PRO A 579 -29.70 60.49 -13.92
N PRO A 580 -30.63 60.42 -12.93
CA PRO A 580 -31.30 59.22 -12.54
C PRO A 580 -32.63 59.03 -13.28
N PHE A 581 -32.97 57.77 -13.66
CA PHE A 581 -34.34 57.30 -13.91
C PHE A 581 -34.33 55.77 -13.73
N GLY A 582 -35.07 55.25 -12.84
CA GLY A 582 -36.42 54.75 -13.03
C GLY A 582 -36.46 53.27 -12.63
N ASN A 583 -37.27 52.95 -11.66
CA ASN A 583 -37.69 51.61 -11.19
C ASN A 583 -37.96 50.65 -12.34
N ASP A 584 -37.64 49.38 -12.18
CA ASP A 584 -38.58 48.27 -11.91
C ASP A 584 -37.88 46.89 -12.06
N ASP A 585 -38.14 46.09 -11.06
CA ASP A 585 -38.21 44.63 -10.97
C ASP A 585 -37.48 43.70 -11.97
N ALA A 586 -36.55 42.90 -11.50
CA ALA A 586 -36.66 41.43 -11.45
C ALA A 586 -35.36 40.76 -11.11
N MET A 587 -35.43 39.86 -10.13
CA MET A 587 -34.43 38.85 -9.77
C MET A 587 -33.75 38.18 -10.97
N LYS A 588 -32.41 38.04 -10.88
CA LYS A 588 -31.72 36.75 -11.03
C LYS A 588 -30.26 36.87 -10.62
N GLN A 589 -29.88 35.94 -9.73
CA GLN A 589 -28.48 35.58 -9.40
C GLN A 589 -27.66 35.36 -10.65
N ASN A 590 -26.43 35.92 -10.69
CA ASN A 590 -25.21 35.13 -10.95
C ASN A 590 -23.98 36.02 -10.97
N SER A 591 -22.93 35.46 -10.31
CA SER A 591 -21.49 35.67 -10.52
C SER A 591 -20.92 37.08 -10.42
N VAL A 592 -20.33 37.32 -9.28
CA VAL A 592 -19.30 38.31 -9.03
C VAL A 592 -17.99 37.80 -9.68
N PHE A 593 -17.73 38.22 -10.92
CA PHE A 593 -16.41 38.24 -11.55
C PHE A 593 -16.60 38.88 -12.93
N ASP A 594 -16.60 40.21 -12.97
CA ASP A 594 -16.26 41.02 -14.16
C ASP A 594 -16.34 42.50 -13.80
N LEU A 595 -15.22 43.01 -13.34
CA LEU A 595 -15.00 44.44 -13.22
C LEU A 595 -13.49 44.70 -13.10
N PHE A 596 -12.81 44.69 -14.26
CA PHE A 596 -11.56 45.48 -14.49
C PHE A 596 -11.06 45.26 -15.91
N ASP A 597 -11.79 45.86 -16.86
CA ASP A 597 -11.25 46.08 -18.19
C ASP A 597 -10.78 47.57 -18.26
N CYS A 598 -9.48 47.79 -18.19
CA CYS A 598 -8.85 49.05 -18.49
C CYS A 598 -7.92 48.89 -19.70
N LYS A 599 -8.40 49.29 -20.86
CA LYS A 599 -7.57 49.47 -22.08
C LYS A 599 -6.48 50.52 -21.88
N ILE A 600 -5.26 50.14 -22.21
CA ILE A 600 -4.13 51.06 -22.39
C ILE A 600 -3.92 51.28 -23.88
N ASP A 601 -4.11 52.50 -24.31
CA ASP A 601 -3.73 52.98 -25.64
C ASP A 601 -2.36 53.68 -25.57
N GLY A 602 -1.45 53.32 -26.49
CA GLY A 602 -0.40 54.27 -26.82
C GLY A 602 1.05 53.78 -26.89
N THR A 603 1.44 53.28 -28.05
CA THR A 603 2.67 53.54 -28.86
C THR A 603 4.07 53.22 -28.33
N GLN A 604 4.64 52.22 -29.02
CA GLN A 604 5.95 52.12 -29.70
C GLN A 604 7.26 52.27 -28.90
N HIS A 605 8.02 51.23 -28.86
CA HIS A 605 9.26 50.84 -29.55
C HIS A 605 10.02 49.74 -28.82
N GLY A 606 10.18 48.63 -29.48
CA GLY A 606 11.40 47.90 -29.85
C GLY A 606 12.17 47.17 -28.72
N THR A 607 12.13 45.92 -28.71
CA THR A 607 13.12 44.93 -29.08
C THR A 607 12.77 43.59 -28.41
N GLU A 608 12.67 42.59 -29.26
CA GLU A 608 12.45 41.17 -28.95
C GLU A 608 13.60 40.61 -28.10
N SER A 609 13.24 39.78 -27.13
CA SER A 609 14.00 38.59 -26.80
C SER A 609 13.03 37.51 -26.30
N ASP A 610 12.76 36.57 -27.22
CA ASP A 610 12.04 35.34 -27.01
C ASP A 610 12.72 34.43 -25.98
N PHE A 611 11.99 34.03 -24.97
CA PHE A 611 12.24 32.77 -24.25
C PHE A 611 11.02 31.88 -24.40
N THR A 612 11.07 31.05 -25.44
CA THR A 612 10.15 29.92 -25.60
C THR A 612 10.69 28.68 -24.87
N PHE A 613 9.96 28.21 -23.86
CA PHE A 613 10.11 26.86 -23.35
C PHE A 613 9.39 25.87 -24.29
N SER A 614 10.15 25.07 -25.05
CA SER A 614 9.61 23.99 -25.83
C SER A 614 9.71 22.67 -25.05
N ASN A 615 8.57 22.15 -24.61
CA ASN A 615 8.40 20.75 -24.25
C ASN A 615 8.47 19.90 -25.53
N ARG A 616 9.54 19.14 -25.72
CA ARG A 616 9.62 18.09 -26.74
C ARG A 616 9.12 16.77 -26.12
N LEU A 617 7.90 16.43 -26.45
CA LEU A 617 7.42 15.06 -26.42
C LEU A 617 8.07 14.28 -27.58
N TYR A 618 8.75 13.20 -27.24
CA TYR A 618 9.33 12.26 -28.21
C TYR A 618 8.22 11.37 -28.74
N ASN A 619 7.94 11.46 -30.06
CA ASN A 619 7.02 10.61 -30.77
C ASN A 619 7.82 9.85 -31.86
N PRO A 620 7.95 8.53 -31.83
CA PRO A 620 8.55 7.81 -32.94
C PRO A 620 7.48 7.45 -33.98
N SER A 621 7.61 8.00 -35.17
CA SER A 621 6.84 7.61 -36.36
C SER A 621 7.27 6.23 -36.88
N PRO A 622 6.34 5.43 -37.46
CA PRO A 622 6.68 4.18 -38.11
C PRO A 622 7.16 4.42 -39.55
N ARG A 623 8.26 3.80 -39.91
CA ARG A 623 8.72 3.71 -41.29
C ARG A 623 7.94 2.62 -42.05
N ALA A 624 7.27 3.03 -43.09
CA ALA A 624 6.82 2.14 -44.17
C ALA A 624 8.02 1.65 -44.96
N THR A 625 8.10 0.35 -45.23
CA THR A 625 8.89 -0.20 -46.30
C THR A 625 8.01 -1.18 -47.09
N ASP A 626 7.73 -0.78 -48.32
CA ASP A 626 7.29 -1.66 -49.41
C ASP A 626 8.30 -2.80 -49.58
N ALA A 627 7.79 -4.01 -49.73
CA ALA A 627 8.52 -5.09 -50.33
C ALA A 627 7.60 -5.93 -51.20
N THR A 628 7.89 -5.86 -52.44
CA THR A 628 7.36 -6.62 -53.57
C THR A 628 7.56 -8.14 -53.43
N VAL A 629 6.54 -8.84 -53.94
CA VAL A 629 6.41 -10.27 -54.19
C VAL A 629 7.52 -10.79 -55.08
N ALA A 630 8.06 -11.98 -54.78
CA ALA A 630 8.53 -12.96 -55.75
C ALA A 630 8.42 -14.37 -55.17
N SER A 631 7.65 -15.18 -55.84
CA SER A 631 7.49 -16.62 -55.71
C SER A 631 8.70 -17.37 -56.27
N SER A 632 9.09 -18.52 -55.70
CA SER A 632 9.32 -19.78 -56.43
C SER A 632 9.85 -20.89 -55.51
N ASP A 633 9.15 -21.98 -55.54
CA ASP A 633 9.48 -23.40 -55.48
C ASP A 633 10.90 -23.86 -55.08
N ALA A 634 10.98 -24.67 -54.04
CA ALA A 634 11.44 -26.07 -53.98
C ALA A 634 11.35 -26.57 -52.53
#